data_516eec4035c9934bb03d4dcf0326a6f9
#
_entry.id   516eec4035c9934bb03d4dcf0326a6f9
#
_cell.length_a   1.000
_cell.length_b   1.000
_cell.length_c   1.000
_cell.angle_alpha   90.00
_cell.angle_beta   90.00
_cell.angle_gamma   90.00
#
_symmetry.space_group_name_H-M   'P 1'
#
loop_
_entity.id
_entity.type
_entity.pdbx_description
1 polymer ?
#
loop_
_entity_poly.entity_id
_entity_poly.type
_entity_poly.pdbx_seq_one_letter_code
_entity_poly.pdbx_strand_id
1 'polypeptide(L)'
;MKLSITGLFKRHVKEEKKPQNIDAGQEKKPASIIQTDTWKKPSSDGLVDYHAVTGEGTPEYQERQNSLQQMEAWAKENQIPVGKRTVTDYYYDSKIVPGRVVLMGLGKNVRGSMQYILNELNHNDVFKDFHIYVKTAKDTEEIVKTYIRQNGWSRTEAVTPDSVYMELIETAQFLLTEVYLTAAWVKKEGQMYINIWHGTPLKKLGLAKNAKGKHKNGIQQSNFIDADYLLYPNDYTKKHMLESYKVADLMPGKVLKLGYPRTGGMLEAAQSDQTELRKMLAPKGEHIYAYMPTWKDYLKVDQVVAESKELLDYLDANLREDQILYVNLHHRVSDSLDYSQFKRIRQFPPTVDSYKLLALTDALITDYSSVFYDYLALRRQIVLYCADYELYRKKRGTYMDLMELPFDKAVTPEEVLAAINRGKTYEDEAAYQEFCAYDSVENAHKLCSLFLGTEDEVVVEAIPKNKKKKVMIYSDALSECTETQWLRKTAENCAGSDTVELFISCNQDMVNENKDSAYPLLNKVPVIGTTADYFPSAMGRTAKKLYESGKITIGQAMSVWKYDYAAAVRRFLGRAAFDLAVLLDVTDPEKLLSLTFMDQPNKIMIISDLMYKEITENNNTFLKDALQVSASYMRAVFVKNEEQYAYISQMIGDACPVCYMKDAKDLTQAINAAVIREGE
;
A
#
# COMPACT_ATOMS: atom_id res chain seq x y z
N MET A 1 6.59 44.04 -9.93
CA MET A 1 7.20 44.99 -9.02
C MET A 1 8.16 44.19 -8.14
N LYS A 2 9.46 44.24 -8.51
CA LYS A 2 10.54 43.56 -7.78
C LYS A 2 10.92 44.43 -6.58
N LEU A 3 10.99 43.88 -5.39
CA LEU A 3 11.67 44.50 -4.25
C LEU A 3 12.78 43.58 -3.77
N SER A 4 13.99 44.02 -3.99
CA SER A 4 15.25 43.54 -3.48
C SER A 4 15.41 43.96 -2.02
N ILE A 5 15.77 43.01 -1.15
CA ILE A 5 16.30 43.33 0.20
C ILE A 5 17.68 42.71 0.32
N THR A 6 18.69 43.54 0.00
CA THR A 6 20.06 43.35 0.41
C THR A 6 20.34 44.32 1.58
N GLY A 7 20.81 43.82 2.70
CA GLY A 7 21.41 44.68 3.69
C GLY A 7 21.29 44.18 5.14
N LEU A 8 22.45 44.07 5.76
CA LEU A 8 22.70 43.90 7.19
C LEU A 8 22.82 42.47 7.75
N PHE A 9 24.09 42.01 7.77
CA PHE A 9 24.68 41.50 9.01
C PHE A 9 26.21 41.48 8.89
N LYS A 10 26.88 42.58 9.35
CA LYS A 10 28.27 42.51 9.75
C LYS A 10 28.33 41.90 11.13
N ARG A 11 28.92 40.72 11.27
CA ARG A 11 29.34 40.15 12.56
C ARG A 11 30.86 40.12 12.66
N HIS A 12 31.34 40.55 13.79
CA HIS A 12 32.74 40.57 14.18
C HIS A 12 33.38 39.20 14.14
N VAL A 13 34.50 39.12 13.45
CA VAL A 13 35.42 37.98 13.49
C VAL A 13 36.14 38.07 14.82
N LYS A 14 35.99 37.06 15.68
CA LYS A 14 36.88 36.78 16.81
C LYS A 14 37.93 35.80 16.30
N GLU A 15 39.21 36.19 16.48
CA GLU A 15 40.36 35.33 16.20
C GLU A 15 40.29 34.01 17.00
N GLU A 16 40.23 32.87 16.31
CA GLU A 16 40.39 31.57 16.92
C GLU A 16 41.85 31.25 17.12
N LYS A 17 42.19 30.83 18.35
CA LYS A 17 43.51 30.32 18.73
C LYS A 17 43.77 29.00 18.00
N LYS A 18 44.93 28.86 17.38
CA LYS A 18 45.45 27.59 16.81
C LYS A 18 45.44 26.48 17.88
N PRO A 19 45.00 25.27 17.56
CA PRO A 19 45.03 24.15 18.48
C PRO A 19 46.47 23.74 18.77
N GLN A 20 46.74 23.52 20.07
CA GLN A 20 48.00 22.93 20.55
C GLN A 20 48.13 21.48 20.03
N ASN A 21 49.36 21.11 19.64
CA ASN A 21 49.74 19.76 19.33
C ASN A 21 49.35 18.80 20.45
N ILE A 22 48.45 17.87 20.16
CA ILE A 22 48.12 16.71 21.00
C ILE A 22 49.00 15.57 20.51
N ASP A 23 49.69 14.96 21.46
CA ASP A 23 50.61 13.86 21.31
C ASP A 23 50.09 12.73 20.42
N ALA A 24 50.89 12.22 19.50
CA ALA A 24 50.59 11.15 18.60
C ALA A 24 50.43 9.82 19.36
N GLY A 25 49.27 9.60 19.97
CA GLY A 25 48.86 8.27 20.40
C GLY A 25 48.59 7.41 19.15
N GLN A 26 49.16 6.22 19.16
CA GLN A 26 49.16 5.19 18.11
C GLN A 26 47.98 5.28 17.16
N GLU A 27 48.20 5.66 15.89
CA GLU A 27 47.22 5.59 14.80
C GLU A 27 46.69 4.17 14.71
N LYS A 28 45.48 3.95 15.17
CA LYS A 28 44.71 2.74 14.85
C LYS A 28 44.45 2.77 13.35
N LYS A 29 45.18 1.93 12.59
CA LYS A 29 44.89 1.73 11.17
C LYS A 29 43.43 1.33 11.03
N PRO A 30 42.71 1.94 10.10
CA PRO A 30 41.30 1.61 9.89
C PRO A 30 41.13 0.14 9.55
N ALA A 31 40.14 -0.49 10.16
CA ALA A 31 39.78 -1.88 9.89
C ALA A 31 39.39 -2.05 8.43
N SER A 32 39.90 -3.07 7.74
CA SER A 32 39.46 -3.40 6.39
C SER A 32 37.99 -3.85 6.45
N ILE A 33 37.23 -3.59 5.37
CA ILE A 33 35.80 -3.97 5.22
C ILE A 33 35.53 -5.44 5.57
N ILE A 34 36.50 -6.30 5.38
CA ILE A 34 36.42 -7.76 5.55
C ILE A 34 36.62 -8.19 7.01
N GLN A 35 37.15 -7.31 7.89
CA GLN A 35 37.35 -7.63 9.30
C GLN A 35 36.04 -7.39 10.11
N THR A 36 35.06 -8.27 9.89
CA THR A 36 33.79 -8.26 10.59
C THR A 36 33.91 -8.59 12.09
N ASP A 37 35.07 -9.05 12.55
CA ASP A 37 35.35 -9.35 13.97
C ASP A 37 35.32 -8.10 14.86
N THR A 38 35.46 -6.92 14.24
CA THR A 38 35.34 -5.61 14.92
C THR A 38 33.90 -5.08 14.96
N TRP A 39 33.01 -5.70 14.22
CA TRP A 39 31.61 -5.22 14.18
C TRP A 39 30.93 -5.48 15.52
N LYS A 40 30.36 -4.43 16.08
CA LYS A 40 29.59 -4.54 17.33
C LYS A 40 28.23 -5.18 17.05
N LYS A 41 27.72 -5.91 18.05
CA LYS A 41 26.29 -6.20 18.09
C LYS A 41 25.57 -4.86 18.28
N PRO A 42 24.61 -4.48 17.42
CA PRO A 42 23.86 -3.24 17.59
C PRO A 42 23.13 -3.25 18.92
N SER A 43 22.95 -2.07 19.51
CA SER A 43 22.08 -1.92 20.67
C SER A 43 20.67 -2.26 20.28
N SER A 44 20.02 -3.14 21.04
CA SER A 44 18.58 -3.34 21.01
C SER A 44 17.87 -2.46 22.05
N ASP A 45 18.67 -1.77 22.91
CA ASP A 45 18.12 -0.95 23.96
C ASP A 45 17.41 0.27 23.37
N GLY A 46 16.12 0.41 23.68
CA GLY A 46 15.29 1.50 23.15
C GLY A 46 14.62 1.24 21.81
N LEU A 47 14.80 0.06 21.19
CA LEU A 47 13.85 -0.39 20.16
C LEU A 47 12.47 -0.54 20.81
N VAL A 48 11.45 -0.03 20.11
CA VAL A 48 10.11 0.08 20.68
C VAL A 48 9.35 -1.25 20.50
N ASP A 49 9.11 -1.95 21.59
CA ASP A 49 8.17 -3.06 21.63
C ASP A 49 6.76 -2.50 21.91
N TYR A 50 5.86 -2.66 20.94
CA TYR A 50 4.49 -2.18 21.07
C TYR A 50 3.77 -2.74 22.30
N HIS A 51 3.92 -4.04 22.59
CA HIS A 51 3.28 -4.67 23.74
C HIS A 51 3.81 -4.13 25.06
N ALA A 52 5.12 -4.02 25.16
CA ALA A 52 5.76 -3.51 26.36
C ALA A 52 5.32 -2.06 26.64
N VAL A 53 5.30 -1.18 25.59
CA VAL A 53 4.97 0.23 25.80
C VAL A 53 3.47 0.53 25.95
N THR A 54 2.59 -0.40 25.58
CA THR A 54 1.12 -0.28 25.74
C THR A 54 0.57 -1.13 26.86
N GLY A 55 1.34 -2.09 27.35
CA GLY A 55 0.96 -2.97 28.46
C GLY A 55 1.02 -2.25 29.81
N GLU A 56 -0.14 -1.88 30.38
CA GLU A 56 -0.22 -1.24 31.69
C GLU A 56 0.54 -2.07 32.74
N GLY A 57 1.51 -1.41 33.43
CA GLY A 57 2.33 -2.05 34.47
C GLY A 57 3.66 -2.61 34.00
N THR A 58 3.97 -2.57 32.68
CA THR A 58 5.32 -2.88 32.22
C THR A 58 6.31 -1.75 32.52
N PRO A 59 7.62 -2.05 32.70
CA PRO A 59 8.63 -1.01 32.85
C PRO A 59 8.65 -0.02 31.68
N GLU A 60 8.50 -0.51 30.45
CA GLU A 60 8.51 0.27 29.22
C GLU A 60 7.29 1.19 29.12
N TYR A 61 6.13 0.72 29.54
CA TYR A 61 4.93 1.56 29.67
C TYR A 61 5.18 2.71 30.65
N GLN A 62 5.71 2.38 31.81
CA GLN A 62 6.00 3.38 32.85
C GLN A 62 7.07 4.40 32.39
N GLU A 63 8.12 3.92 31.71
CA GLU A 63 9.13 4.80 31.12
C GLU A 63 8.50 5.78 30.12
N ARG A 64 7.64 5.27 29.22
CA ARG A 64 6.93 6.12 28.24
C ARG A 64 6.05 7.15 28.95
N GLN A 65 5.26 6.75 29.95
CA GLN A 65 4.41 7.68 30.71
C GLN A 65 5.23 8.76 31.40
N ASN A 66 6.34 8.40 32.03
CA ASN A 66 7.24 9.35 32.68
C ASN A 66 7.83 10.34 31.66
N SER A 67 8.23 9.86 30.49
CA SER A 67 8.76 10.69 29.39
C SER A 67 7.72 11.68 28.88
N LEU A 68 6.47 11.25 28.71
CA LEU A 68 5.36 12.13 28.29
C LEU A 68 5.08 13.20 29.35
N GLN A 69 5.04 12.84 30.63
CA GLN A 69 4.84 13.79 31.74
C GLN A 69 5.98 14.82 31.81
N GLN A 70 7.21 14.35 31.68
CA GLN A 70 8.38 15.23 31.68
C GLN A 70 8.36 16.21 30.50
N MET A 71 8.01 15.73 29.31
CA MET A 71 7.91 16.58 28.13
C MET A 71 6.79 17.61 28.27
N GLU A 72 5.67 17.24 28.86
CA GLU A 72 4.57 18.16 29.16
C GLU A 72 4.99 19.25 30.16
N ALA A 73 5.78 18.89 31.19
CA ALA A 73 6.33 19.84 32.14
C ALA A 73 7.25 20.88 31.47
N TRP A 74 8.16 20.41 30.59
CA TRP A 74 9.01 21.32 29.79
C TRP A 74 8.20 22.20 28.84
N ALA A 75 7.16 21.65 28.21
CA ALA A 75 6.26 22.42 27.35
C ALA A 75 5.57 23.54 28.13
N LYS A 76 5.06 23.25 29.33
CA LYS A 76 4.40 24.21 30.19
C LYS A 76 5.37 25.29 30.66
N GLU A 77 6.56 24.92 31.11
CA GLU A 77 7.62 25.87 31.55
C GLU A 77 8.00 26.84 30.42
N ASN A 78 8.06 26.34 29.18
CA ASN A 78 8.43 27.15 28.01
C ASN A 78 7.22 27.74 27.26
N GLN A 79 6.01 27.64 27.79
CA GLN A 79 4.76 28.17 27.22
C GLN A 79 4.47 27.65 25.80
N ILE A 80 4.85 26.41 25.52
CA ILE A 80 4.56 25.73 24.23
C ILE A 80 3.30 24.89 24.39
N PRO A 81 2.21 25.21 23.68
CA PRO A 81 0.97 24.44 23.80
C PRO A 81 1.12 23.04 23.18
N VAL A 82 0.64 22.03 23.89
CA VAL A 82 0.49 20.67 23.34
C VAL A 82 -0.66 20.66 22.34
N GLY A 83 -0.41 20.11 21.16
CA GLY A 83 -1.39 20.04 20.08
C GLY A 83 -2.48 18.97 20.28
N LYS A 84 -3.41 18.88 19.33
CA LYS A 84 -4.42 17.81 19.30
C LYS A 84 -3.78 16.45 19.07
N ARG A 85 -4.42 15.40 19.59
CA ARG A 85 -4.06 13.99 19.33
C ARG A 85 -3.98 13.70 17.84
N THR A 86 -3.06 12.83 17.47
CA THR A 86 -2.82 12.37 16.11
C THR A 86 -3.07 10.86 16.00
N VAL A 87 -2.92 10.32 14.80
CA VAL A 87 -2.99 8.87 14.58
C VAL A 87 -1.93 8.11 15.41
N THR A 88 -0.75 8.69 15.63
CA THR A 88 0.30 8.07 16.45
C THR A 88 -0.08 8.03 17.94
N ASP A 89 -0.77 9.06 18.44
CA ASP A 89 -1.31 9.03 19.80
C ASP A 89 -2.38 7.93 19.94
N TYR A 90 -3.27 7.79 18.95
CA TYR A 90 -4.26 6.71 18.95
C TYR A 90 -3.62 5.32 18.83
N TYR A 91 -2.54 5.20 18.06
CA TYR A 91 -1.80 3.95 17.95
C TYR A 91 -1.29 3.45 19.30
N TYR A 92 -0.68 4.31 20.12
CA TYR A 92 -0.12 3.92 21.40
C TYR A 92 -1.11 3.94 22.56
N ASP A 93 -2.06 4.87 22.57
CA ASP A 93 -2.87 5.18 23.76
C ASP A 93 -4.30 4.65 23.70
N SER A 94 -4.71 4.04 22.58
CA SER A 94 -6.07 3.52 22.43
C SER A 94 -6.09 2.00 22.45
N LYS A 95 -7.01 1.42 23.22
CA LYS A 95 -7.24 -0.03 23.27
C LYS A 95 -8.13 -0.46 22.10
N ILE A 96 -7.97 -1.72 21.66
CA ILE A 96 -8.89 -2.34 20.72
C ILE A 96 -10.23 -2.52 21.40
N VAL A 97 -11.29 -2.17 20.67
CA VAL A 97 -12.67 -2.36 21.12
C VAL A 97 -13.21 -3.66 20.52
N PRO A 98 -13.52 -4.66 21.35
CA PRO A 98 -14.06 -5.93 20.88
C PRO A 98 -15.33 -5.74 20.05
N GLY A 99 -15.47 -6.50 18.97
CA GLY A 99 -16.62 -6.43 18.07
C GLY A 99 -16.68 -5.20 17.17
N ARG A 100 -15.71 -4.26 17.24
CA ARG A 100 -15.67 -3.11 16.33
C ARG A 100 -15.13 -3.53 14.98
N VAL A 101 -15.93 -3.31 13.93
CA VAL A 101 -15.61 -3.59 12.53
C VAL A 101 -15.50 -2.29 11.75
N VAL A 102 -14.42 -2.08 11.00
CA VAL A 102 -14.29 -0.93 10.08
C VAL A 102 -14.10 -1.44 8.67
N LEU A 103 -14.96 -1.00 7.77
CA LEU A 103 -14.99 -1.39 6.36
C LEU A 103 -14.66 -0.20 5.46
N MET A 104 -13.92 -0.46 4.37
CA MET A 104 -13.66 0.52 3.34
C MET A 104 -13.77 -0.10 1.94
N GLY A 105 -14.89 0.15 1.27
CA GLY A 105 -15.13 -0.28 -0.10
C GLY A 105 -14.41 0.58 -1.15
N LEU A 106 -14.38 0.07 -2.37
CA LEU A 106 -13.86 0.77 -3.54
C LEU A 106 -14.64 2.09 -3.76
N GLY A 107 -13.89 3.19 -3.93
CA GLY A 107 -14.49 4.52 -4.06
C GLY A 107 -15.19 5.02 -2.79
N LYS A 108 -14.90 4.44 -1.63
CA LYS A 108 -15.55 4.75 -0.33
C LYS A 108 -17.06 4.61 -0.43
N ASN A 109 -17.51 3.52 -1.04
CA ASN A 109 -18.89 3.14 -1.29
C ASN A 109 -19.19 1.76 -0.70
N VAL A 110 -20.47 1.39 -0.62
CA VAL A 110 -20.94 0.10 -0.08
C VAL A 110 -21.49 -0.85 -1.16
N ARG A 111 -21.26 -0.53 -2.43
CA ARG A 111 -21.67 -1.39 -3.56
C ARG A 111 -20.71 -2.57 -3.75
N GLY A 112 -21.10 -3.50 -4.60
CA GLY A 112 -20.27 -4.68 -4.89
C GLY A 112 -20.12 -5.59 -3.68
N SER A 113 -18.91 -6.08 -3.41
CA SER A 113 -18.67 -7.03 -2.30
C SER A 113 -19.08 -6.47 -0.93
N MET A 114 -18.91 -5.15 -0.70
CA MET A 114 -19.27 -4.53 0.58
C MET A 114 -20.76 -4.68 0.92
N GLN A 115 -21.65 -4.60 -0.06
CA GLN A 115 -23.08 -4.77 0.17
C GLN A 115 -23.42 -6.14 0.74
N TYR A 116 -22.82 -7.19 0.21
CA TYR A 116 -23.08 -8.57 0.65
C TYR A 116 -22.42 -8.86 2.01
N ILE A 117 -21.24 -8.31 2.26
CA ILE A 117 -20.60 -8.35 3.59
C ILE A 117 -21.47 -7.63 4.63
N LEU A 118 -21.99 -6.45 4.31
CA LEU A 118 -22.87 -5.70 5.21
C LEU A 118 -24.19 -6.41 5.45
N ASN A 119 -24.78 -7.05 4.43
CA ASN A 119 -25.98 -7.88 4.60
C ASN A 119 -25.70 -9.02 5.58
N GLU A 120 -24.63 -9.77 5.40
CA GLU A 120 -24.25 -10.85 6.29
C GLU A 120 -24.05 -10.36 7.72
N LEU A 121 -23.22 -9.35 7.92
CA LEU A 121 -22.93 -8.80 9.25
C LEU A 121 -24.15 -8.18 9.94
N ASN A 122 -25.16 -7.68 9.23
CA ASN A 122 -26.34 -7.06 9.83
C ASN A 122 -27.53 -8.00 10.00
N HIS A 123 -27.70 -9.02 9.17
CA HIS A 123 -28.87 -9.88 9.20
C HIS A 123 -28.64 -11.25 9.83
N ASN A 124 -27.37 -11.67 9.95
CA ASN A 124 -27.07 -12.89 10.66
C ASN A 124 -26.84 -12.60 12.15
N ASP A 125 -27.62 -13.27 13.02
CA ASP A 125 -27.65 -13.03 14.45
C ASP A 125 -26.34 -13.41 15.16
N VAL A 126 -25.48 -14.24 14.55
CA VAL A 126 -24.17 -14.56 15.12
C VAL A 126 -23.27 -13.33 15.26
N PHE A 127 -23.52 -12.27 14.47
CA PHE A 127 -22.79 -11.01 14.50
C PHE A 127 -23.52 -9.90 15.27
N LYS A 128 -24.55 -10.22 16.09
CA LYS A 128 -25.41 -9.22 16.78
C LYS A 128 -24.64 -8.25 17.66
N ASP A 129 -23.51 -8.67 18.23
CA ASP A 129 -22.69 -7.86 19.13
C ASP A 129 -21.62 -7.03 18.40
N PHE A 130 -21.63 -7.03 17.06
CA PHE A 130 -20.69 -6.26 16.25
C PHE A 130 -21.23 -4.87 15.96
N HIS A 131 -20.32 -3.87 16.02
CA HIS A 131 -20.56 -2.48 15.64
C HIS A 131 -19.76 -2.17 14.38
N ILE A 132 -20.45 -1.81 13.30
CA ILE A 132 -19.89 -1.71 11.96
C ILE A 132 -19.79 -0.25 11.54
N TYR A 133 -18.63 0.16 11.10
CA TYR A 133 -18.37 1.50 10.58
C TYR A 133 -17.89 1.40 9.13
N VAL A 134 -18.50 2.22 8.26
CA VAL A 134 -18.14 2.25 6.84
C VAL A 134 -17.54 3.61 6.50
N LYS A 135 -16.30 3.63 5.99
CA LYS A 135 -15.68 4.86 5.51
C LYS A 135 -16.37 5.35 4.24
N THR A 136 -16.80 6.61 4.28
CA THR A 136 -17.42 7.31 3.14
C THR A 136 -16.63 8.56 2.75
N ALA A 137 -16.89 9.09 1.56
CA ALA A 137 -16.46 10.40 1.13
C ALA A 137 -17.64 11.38 1.18
N LYS A 138 -17.38 12.68 1.11
CA LYS A 138 -18.45 13.70 1.16
C LYS A 138 -19.51 13.53 0.05
N ASP A 139 -19.06 13.14 -1.13
CA ASP A 139 -19.92 12.92 -2.31
C ASP A 139 -20.66 11.57 -2.27
N THR A 140 -20.22 10.60 -1.48
CA THR A 140 -20.87 9.29 -1.34
C THR A 140 -21.68 9.15 -0.05
N GLU A 141 -21.56 10.06 0.91
CA GLU A 141 -22.15 9.97 2.25
C GLU A 141 -23.65 9.73 2.24
N GLU A 142 -24.43 10.57 1.54
CA GLU A 142 -25.88 10.44 1.51
C GLU A 142 -26.34 9.19 0.74
N ILE A 143 -25.59 8.80 -0.27
CA ILE A 143 -25.84 7.54 -0.99
C ILE A 143 -25.67 6.36 -0.03
N VAL A 144 -24.56 6.30 0.70
CA VAL A 144 -24.28 5.23 1.67
C VAL A 144 -25.32 5.21 2.80
N LYS A 145 -25.67 6.36 3.38
CA LYS A 145 -26.73 6.46 4.39
C LYS A 145 -28.09 5.97 3.86
N THR A 146 -28.37 6.23 2.59
CA THR A 146 -29.59 5.74 1.95
C THR A 146 -29.56 4.21 1.81
N TYR A 147 -28.45 3.63 1.38
CA TYR A 147 -28.28 2.18 1.34
C TYR A 147 -28.42 1.54 2.72
N ILE A 148 -27.82 2.12 3.77
CA ILE A 148 -27.96 1.64 5.16
C ILE A 148 -29.44 1.57 5.56
N ARG A 149 -30.20 2.64 5.30
CA ARG A 149 -31.64 2.68 5.63
C ARG A 149 -32.47 1.68 4.81
N GLN A 150 -32.24 1.62 3.50
CA GLN A 150 -33.00 0.75 2.59
C GLN A 150 -32.77 -0.73 2.85
N ASN A 151 -31.56 -1.13 3.26
CA ASN A 151 -31.23 -2.51 3.52
C ASN A 151 -31.40 -2.91 5.00
N GLY A 152 -31.88 -2.00 5.87
CA GLY A 152 -32.06 -2.31 7.29
C GLY A 152 -30.78 -2.61 8.06
N TRP A 153 -29.63 -2.04 7.65
CA TRP A 153 -28.33 -2.26 8.31
C TRP A 153 -28.25 -1.45 9.61
N SER A 154 -28.98 -1.90 10.63
CA SER A 154 -29.16 -1.18 11.90
C SER A 154 -27.88 -1.09 12.75
N ARG A 155 -26.90 -1.95 12.51
CA ARG A 155 -25.60 -1.99 13.22
C ARG A 155 -24.49 -1.26 12.47
N THR A 156 -24.82 -0.56 11.36
CA THR A 156 -23.86 0.08 10.47
C THR A 156 -23.96 1.59 10.53
N GLU A 157 -22.84 2.27 10.69
CA GLU A 157 -22.70 3.72 10.67
C GLU A 157 -21.78 4.19 9.56
N ALA A 158 -22.18 5.23 8.83
CA ALA A 158 -21.36 5.90 7.82
C ALA A 158 -20.43 6.92 8.47
N VAL A 159 -19.12 6.86 8.14
CA VAL A 159 -18.09 7.73 8.72
C VAL A 159 -17.42 8.54 7.63
N THR A 160 -17.67 9.85 7.61
CA THR A 160 -17.09 10.80 6.64
C THR A 160 -15.84 11.49 7.17
N PRO A 161 -15.82 12.06 8.41
CA PRO A 161 -14.68 12.80 8.91
C PRO A 161 -13.43 11.91 9.05
N ASP A 162 -12.30 12.37 8.49
CA ASP A 162 -11.05 11.61 8.57
C ASP A 162 -10.53 11.48 10.01
N SER A 163 -10.75 12.48 10.87
CA SER A 163 -10.35 12.43 12.28
C SER A 163 -11.06 11.32 13.06
N VAL A 164 -12.36 11.12 12.82
CA VAL A 164 -13.14 10.02 13.43
C VAL A 164 -12.70 8.68 12.84
N TYR A 165 -12.50 8.63 11.53
CA TYR A 165 -12.02 7.42 10.86
C TYR A 165 -10.65 6.96 11.38
N MET A 166 -9.71 7.89 11.63
CA MET A 166 -8.41 7.55 12.19
C MET A 166 -8.51 6.91 13.58
N GLU A 167 -9.36 7.43 14.44
CA GLU A 167 -9.61 6.80 15.75
C GLU A 167 -10.21 5.41 15.60
N LEU A 168 -11.18 5.25 14.70
CA LEU A 168 -11.86 3.97 14.49
C LEU A 168 -10.93 2.88 13.97
N ILE A 169 -10.07 3.17 12.98
CA ILE A 169 -9.14 2.16 12.44
C ILE A 169 -8.07 1.76 13.46
N GLU A 170 -7.68 2.66 14.38
CA GLU A 170 -6.72 2.35 15.44
C GLU A 170 -7.36 1.59 16.62
N THR A 171 -8.67 1.55 16.71
CA THR A 171 -9.40 0.90 17.80
C THR A 171 -10.26 -0.27 17.34
N ALA A 172 -10.35 -0.52 16.03
CA ALA A 172 -11.10 -1.65 15.49
C ALA A 172 -10.42 -2.98 15.80
N GLN A 173 -11.22 -3.98 16.16
CA GLN A 173 -10.76 -5.37 16.19
C GLN A 173 -10.64 -5.94 14.79
N PHE A 174 -11.56 -5.57 13.89
CA PHE A 174 -11.64 -6.09 12.53
C PHE A 174 -11.59 -4.96 11.51
N LEU A 175 -10.70 -5.10 10.55
CA LEU A 175 -10.50 -4.18 9.44
C LEU A 175 -10.66 -4.95 8.13
N LEU A 176 -11.48 -4.45 7.21
CA LEU A 176 -11.62 -5.06 5.89
C LEU A 176 -11.68 -3.99 4.80
N THR A 177 -10.92 -4.18 3.72
CA THR A 177 -10.90 -3.23 2.60
C THR A 177 -10.83 -3.92 1.24
N GLU A 178 -11.41 -3.26 0.23
CA GLU A 178 -11.25 -3.64 -1.19
C GLU A 178 -10.04 -2.98 -1.86
N VAL A 179 -9.37 -2.04 -1.19
CA VAL A 179 -8.24 -1.27 -1.76
C VAL A 179 -7.05 -1.24 -0.80
N TYR A 180 -6.96 -0.22 0.03
CA TYR A 180 -5.93 -0.05 1.05
C TYR A 180 -6.43 0.89 2.14
N LEU A 181 -5.97 0.72 3.36
CA LEU A 181 -6.13 1.68 4.44
C LEU A 181 -5.19 2.87 4.21
N THR A 182 -5.44 3.96 4.91
CA THR A 182 -4.60 5.16 4.81
C THR A 182 -3.15 4.89 5.19
N ALA A 183 -2.21 5.60 4.55
CA ALA A 183 -0.79 5.55 4.88
C ALA A 183 -0.46 5.95 6.34
N ALA A 184 -1.39 6.62 7.02
CA ALA A 184 -1.20 7.03 8.40
C ALA A 184 -1.42 5.90 9.42
N TRP A 185 -2.13 4.82 9.04
CA TRP A 185 -2.44 3.70 9.92
C TRP A 185 -1.23 2.79 10.16
N VAL A 186 -1.16 2.24 11.37
CA VAL A 186 -0.20 1.19 11.76
C VAL A 186 -0.99 0.04 12.36
N LYS A 187 -0.77 -1.16 11.87
CA LYS A 187 -1.44 -2.36 12.39
C LYS A 187 -1.02 -2.63 13.84
N LYS A 188 -2.01 -2.77 14.71
CA LYS A 188 -1.83 -3.23 16.09
C LYS A 188 -1.93 -4.74 16.19
N GLU A 189 -1.26 -5.32 17.17
CA GLU A 189 -1.55 -6.68 17.56
C GLU A 189 -2.96 -6.80 18.16
N GLY A 190 -3.64 -7.91 17.90
CA GLY A 190 -5.05 -8.09 18.24
C GLY A 190 -6.03 -7.53 17.20
N GLN A 191 -5.55 -6.78 16.19
CA GLN A 191 -6.36 -6.44 15.03
C GLN A 191 -6.28 -7.56 14.00
N MET A 192 -7.42 -7.96 13.43
CA MET A 192 -7.47 -8.74 12.19
C MET A 192 -7.70 -7.81 11.02
N TYR A 193 -6.79 -7.83 10.04
CA TYR A 193 -6.91 -7.05 8.81
C TYR A 193 -7.06 -7.97 7.60
N ILE A 194 -8.17 -7.83 6.87
CA ILE A 194 -8.48 -8.57 5.65
C ILE A 194 -8.49 -7.61 4.47
N ASN A 195 -7.69 -7.89 3.43
CA ASN A 195 -7.77 -7.19 2.16
C ASN A 195 -8.36 -8.13 1.11
N ILE A 196 -9.53 -7.78 0.60
CA ILE A 196 -10.24 -8.64 -0.37
C ILE A 196 -9.97 -8.24 -1.82
N TRP A 197 -9.24 -7.13 -2.06
CA TRP A 197 -9.07 -6.56 -3.39
C TRP A 197 -10.42 -6.28 -4.09
N HIS A 198 -10.41 -6.02 -5.40
CA HIS A 198 -11.63 -5.58 -6.10
C HIS A 198 -11.80 -6.21 -7.49
N GLY A 199 -11.13 -7.30 -7.81
CA GLY A 199 -11.34 -8.03 -9.06
C GLY A 199 -10.10 -8.77 -9.56
N THR A 200 -10.33 -9.84 -10.34
CA THR A 200 -9.27 -10.58 -11.03
C THR A 200 -8.55 -9.65 -12.02
N PRO A 201 -7.22 -9.54 -11.99
CA PRO A 201 -6.50 -8.54 -12.77
C PRO A 201 -6.29 -8.99 -14.21
N LEU A 202 -6.84 -8.25 -15.17
CA LEU A 202 -6.46 -8.37 -16.58
C LEU A 202 -5.23 -7.51 -16.90
N LYS A 203 -5.30 -6.23 -16.52
CA LYS A 203 -4.22 -5.24 -16.74
C LYS A 203 -3.05 -5.44 -15.77
N LYS A 204 -1.84 -5.20 -16.24
CA LYS A 204 -0.64 -5.26 -15.40
C LYS A 204 -0.70 -4.27 -14.23
N LEU A 205 -0.36 -4.74 -13.04
CA LEU A 205 -0.41 -4.00 -11.79
C LEU A 205 0.98 -3.88 -11.15
N GLY A 206 1.10 -3.06 -10.12
CA GLY A 206 2.31 -2.98 -9.30
C GLY A 206 3.60 -2.83 -10.10
N LEU A 207 4.57 -3.67 -9.78
CA LEU A 207 5.88 -3.73 -10.43
C LEU A 207 5.85 -4.34 -11.84
N ALA A 208 4.78 -5.00 -12.24
CA ALA A 208 4.59 -5.50 -13.60
C ALA A 208 4.30 -4.38 -14.62
N LYS A 209 3.90 -3.17 -14.17
CA LYS A 209 3.78 -1.98 -15.01
C LYS A 209 5.14 -1.57 -15.57
N ASN A 210 5.15 -0.66 -16.54
CA ASN A 210 6.38 -0.01 -17.00
C ASN A 210 7.05 0.78 -15.85
N ALA A 211 8.33 1.16 -16.02
CA ALA A 211 9.13 1.82 -14.98
C ALA A 211 8.46 3.05 -14.34
N LYS A 212 7.72 3.85 -15.14
CA LYS A 212 7.06 5.07 -14.67
C LYS A 212 6.00 4.86 -13.58
N GLY A 213 5.50 3.64 -13.39
CA GLY A 213 4.47 3.34 -12.38
C GLY A 213 4.95 2.52 -11.18
N LYS A 214 6.15 1.95 -11.24
CA LYS A 214 6.63 0.97 -10.24
C LYS A 214 6.74 1.52 -8.83
N HIS A 215 7.25 2.72 -8.68
CA HIS A 215 7.48 3.37 -7.37
C HIS A 215 6.22 3.89 -6.68
N LYS A 216 5.06 3.90 -7.37
CA LYS A 216 3.80 4.45 -6.83
C LYS A 216 2.96 3.43 -6.03
N ASN A 217 3.53 2.29 -5.67
CA ASN A 217 2.76 1.20 -5.09
C ASN A 217 3.03 0.96 -3.59
N GLY A 218 3.79 1.84 -2.93
CA GLY A 218 4.23 1.66 -1.54
C GLY A 218 3.08 1.45 -0.55
N ILE A 219 2.00 2.24 -0.66
CA ILE A 219 0.83 2.09 0.23
C ILE A 219 0.13 0.74 0.02
N GLN A 220 -0.05 0.28 -1.21
CA GLN A 220 -0.64 -1.04 -1.47
C GLN A 220 0.27 -2.16 -0.95
N GLN A 221 1.59 -2.04 -1.14
CA GLN A 221 2.54 -3.04 -0.65
C GLN A 221 2.49 -3.15 0.87
N SER A 222 2.59 -2.04 1.62
CA SER A 222 2.54 -2.07 3.08
C SER A 222 1.21 -2.63 3.59
N ASN A 223 0.08 -2.27 2.96
CA ASN A 223 -1.23 -2.82 3.30
C ASN A 223 -1.33 -4.33 3.06
N PHE A 224 -0.78 -4.84 1.94
CA PHE A 224 -0.76 -6.29 1.70
C PHE A 224 0.16 -7.01 2.68
N ILE A 225 1.30 -6.42 3.05
CA ILE A 225 2.22 -6.96 4.05
C ILE A 225 1.57 -7.01 5.44
N ASP A 226 0.75 -6.01 5.78
CA ASP A 226 0.05 -5.93 7.05
C ASP A 226 -1.24 -6.76 7.11
N ALA A 227 -1.75 -7.23 5.95
CA ALA A 227 -2.94 -8.07 5.95
C ALA A 227 -2.66 -9.42 6.64
N ASP A 228 -3.58 -9.85 7.48
CA ASP A 228 -3.57 -11.21 8.00
C ASP A 228 -4.10 -12.17 6.94
N TYR A 229 -5.04 -11.69 6.12
CA TYR A 229 -5.59 -12.44 5.01
C TYR A 229 -5.70 -11.58 3.75
N LEU A 230 -5.25 -12.15 2.62
CA LEU A 230 -5.49 -11.62 1.27
C LEU A 230 -6.47 -12.56 0.56
N LEU A 231 -7.64 -12.06 0.17
CA LEU A 231 -8.61 -12.85 -0.59
C LEU A 231 -8.25 -12.82 -2.07
N TYR A 232 -8.02 -14.00 -2.65
CA TYR A 232 -7.82 -14.18 -4.09
C TYR A 232 -8.76 -15.27 -4.61
N PRO A 233 -9.66 -14.93 -5.56
CA PRO A 233 -10.73 -15.83 -6.02
C PRO A 233 -10.22 -16.98 -6.88
N ASN A 234 -8.96 -16.96 -7.28
CA ASN A 234 -8.33 -17.97 -8.11
C ASN A 234 -6.80 -17.91 -8.03
N ASP A 235 -6.13 -18.96 -8.48
CA ASP A 235 -4.66 -19.04 -8.46
C ASP A 235 -3.99 -18.07 -9.44
N TYR A 236 -4.68 -17.70 -10.51
CA TYR A 236 -4.22 -16.65 -11.43
C TYR A 236 -4.09 -15.31 -10.72
N THR A 237 -5.12 -14.88 -9.99
CA THR A 237 -5.09 -13.64 -9.19
C THR A 237 -3.99 -13.72 -8.13
N LYS A 238 -3.92 -14.83 -7.38
CA LYS A 238 -2.88 -15.05 -6.35
C LYS A 238 -1.49 -14.83 -6.93
N LYS A 239 -1.17 -15.52 -8.03
CA LYS A 239 0.12 -15.43 -8.71
C LYS A 239 0.45 -13.97 -9.08
N HIS A 240 -0.43 -13.33 -9.85
CA HIS A 240 -0.15 -12.00 -10.37
C HIS A 240 -0.12 -10.90 -9.28
N MET A 241 -0.93 -11.01 -8.25
CA MET A 241 -0.91 -10.06 -7.14
C MET A 241 0.37 -10.19 -6.29
N LEU A 242 0.71 -11.41 -5.89
CA LEU A 242 1.92 -11.63 -5.08
C LEU A 242 3.21 -11.26 -5.84
N GLU A 243 3.31 -11.64 -7.11
CA GLU A 243 4.48 -11.32 -7.95
C GLU A 243 4.58 -9.83 -8.26
N SER A 244 3.46 -9.19 -8.60
CA SER A 244 3.46 -7.77 -9.01
C SER A 244 3.72 -6.79 -7.89
N TYR A 245 3.44 -7.18 -6.67
CA TYR A 245 3.71 -6.35 -5.50
C TYR A 245 4.92 -6.83 -4.68
N LYS A 246 5.51 -7.99 -5.05
CA LYS A 246 6.68 -8.57 -4.35
C LYS A 246 6.47 -8.71 -2.84
N VAL A 247 5.27 -9.16 -2.46
CA VAL A 247 4.89 -9.25 -1.04
C VAL A 247 4.99 -10.67 -0.47
N ALA A 248 5.06 -11.69 -1.32
CA ALA A 248 5.05 -13.10 -0.90
C ALA A 248 6.09 -13.42 0.18
N ASP A 249 7.32 -12.96 0.00
CA ASP A 249 8.43 -13.24 0.89
C ASP A 249 8.48 -12.34 2.14
N LEU A 250 7.70 -11.25 2.15
CA LEU A 250 7.73 -10.21 3.18
C LEU A 250 6.54 -10.29 4.14
N MET A 251 5.35 -10.71 3.65
CA MET A 251 4.16 -10.71 4.47
C MET A 251 4.04 -11.93 5.38
N PRO A 252 3.66 -11.77 6.65
CA PRO A 252 3.39 -12.89 7.56
C PRO A 252 2.00 -13.50 7.38
N GLY A 253 1.09 -12.84 6.65
CA GLY A 253 -0.30 -13.25 6.48
C GLY A 253 -0.49 -14.44 5.55
N LYS A 254 -1.75 -14.83 5.35
CA LYS A 254 -2.19 -15.99 4.57
C LYS A 254 -3.04 -15.55 3.37
N VAL A 255 -3.24 -16.43 2.40
CA VAL A 255 -4.18 -16.24 1.29
C VAL A 255 -5.46 -17.01 1.56
N LEU A 256 -6.60 -16.36 1.35
CA LEU A 256 -7.92 -16.98 1.32
C LEU A 256 -8.26 -17.31 -0.13
N LYS A 257 -8.46 -18.58 -0.43
CA LYS A 257 -9.03 -19.05 -1.70
C LYS A 257 -10.55 -19.06 -1.56
N LEU A 258 -11.17 -17.96 -1.95
CA LEU A 258 -12.59 -17.72 -1.79
C LEU A 258 -13.05 -16.77 -2.90
N GLY A 259 -14.19 -17.05 -3.54
CA GLY A 259 -14.80 -16.13 -4.50
C GLY A 259 -15.20 -14.81 -3.87
N TYR A 260 -15.36 -13.79 -4.68
CA TYR A 260 -15.80 -12.48 -4.16
C TYR A 260 -17.22 -12.57 -3.60
N PRO A 261 -17.54 -11.87 -2.48
CA PRO A 261 -18.91 -11.79 -1.95
C PRO A 261 -19.95 -11.35 -2.98
N ARG A 262 -19.61 -10.43 -3.89
CA ARG A 262 -20.51 -9.97 -4.97
C ARG A 262 -20.81 -11.07 -5.98
N THR A 263 -19.86 -11.94 -6.30
CA THR A 263 -20.09 -13.10 -7.18
C THR A 263 -21.02 -14.11 -6.50
N GLY A 264 -20.83 -14.35 -5.19
CA GLY A 264 -21.74 -15.17 -4.39
C GLY A 264 -23.17 -14.65 -4.42
N GLY A 265 -23.36 -13.33 -4.19
CA GLY A 265 -24.69 -12.72 -4.26
C GLY A 265 -25.30 -12.74 -5.67
N MET A 266 -24.50 -12.68 -6.72
CA MET A 266 -24.97 -12.88 -8.10
C MET A 266 -25.47 -14.31 -8.34
N LEU A 267 -24.73 -15.30 -7.86
CA LEU A 267 -25.12 -16.72 -7.96
C LEU A 267 -26.39 -17.00 -7.15
N GLU A 268 -26.50 -16.45 -5.94
CA GLU A 268 -27.72 -16.54 -5.12
C GLU A 268 -28.92 -15.93 -5.84
N ALA A 269 -28.76 -14.73 -6.41
CA ALA A 269 -29.83 -14.07 -7.16
C ALA A 269 -30.24 -14.88 -8.42
N ALA A 270 -29.32 -15.57 -9.07
CA ALA A 270 -29.63 -16.42 -10.22
C ALA A 270 -30.41 -17.68 -9.84
N GLN A 271 -30.32 -18.15 -8.60
CA GLN A 271 -30.99 -19.34 -8.07
C GLN A 271 -32.30 -19.00 -7.34
N SER A 272 -32.51 -17.74 -6.96
CA SER A 272 -33.69 -17.30 -6.20
C SER A 272 -34.80 -16.76 -7.11
N ASP A 273 -36.00 -16.63 -6.55
CA ASP A 273 -37.13 -16.03 -7.26
C ASP A 273 -36.93 -14.51 -7.45
N GLN A 274 -36.65 -14.11 -8.67
CA GLN A 274 -36.46 -12.73 -9.09
C GLN A 274 -37.62 -12.22 -9.99
N THR A 275 -38.79 -12.85 -9.91
CA THR A 275 -39.93 -12.58 -10.80
C THR A 275 -40.30 -11.09 -10.85
N GLU A 276 -40.38 -10.42 -9.70
CA GLU A 276 -40.75 -9.01 -9.66
C GLU A 276 -39.66 -8.09 -10.25
N LEU A 277 -38.41 -8.37 -9.97
CA LEU A 277 -37.29 -7.64 -10.56
C LEU A 277 -37.24 -7.87 -12.08
N ARG A 278 -37.44 -9.11 -12.53
CA ARG A 278 -37.49 -9.42 -13.96
C ARG A 278 -38.64 -8.73 -14.67
N LYS A 279 -39.85 -8.69 -14.06
CA LYS A 279 -40.98 -7.93 -14.61
C LYS A 279 -40.71 -6.45 -14.73
N MET A 280 -39.99 -5.88 -13.75
CA MET A 280 -39.61 -4.47 -13.78
C MET A 280 -38.60 -4.18 -14.90
N LEU A 281 -37.62 -5.05 -15.09
CA LEU A 281 -36.54 -4.87 -16.08
C LEU A 281 -36.98 -5.27 -17.51
N ALA A 282 -37.80 -6.29 -17.65
CA ALA A 282 -38.28 -6.84 -18.93
C ALA A 282 -39.79 -7.08 -18.87
N PRO A 283 -40.61 -6.01 -18.91
CA PRO A 283 -42.08 -6.08 -18.66
C PRO A 283 -42.84 -6.88 -19.71
N LYS A 284 -42.27 -7.06 -20.91
CA LYS A 284 -42.86 -7.86 -22.01
C LYS A 284 -42.21 -9.24 -22.11
N GLY A 285 -41.34 -9.64 -21.15
CA GLY A 285 -40.62 -10.92 -21.21
C GLY A 285 -39.38 -10.90 -22.11
N GLU A 286 -38.81 -9.71 -22.35
CA GLU A 286 -37.66 -9.51 -23.21
C GLU A 286 -36.43 -10.28 -22.73
N HIS A 287 -35.54 -10.64 -23.65
CA HIS A 287 -34.18 -11.04 -23.38
C HIS A 287 -33.36 -9.83 -22.85
N ILE A 288 -32.66 -10.02 -21.76
CA ILE A 288 -31.93 -8.93 -21.10
C ILE A 288 -30.41 -9.09 -21.38
N TYR A 289 -29.81 -8.06 -21.94
CA TYR A 289 -28.37 -7.98 -22.14
C TYR A 289 -27.77 -6.87 -21.27
N ALA A 290 -26.51 -7.03 -20.86
CA ALA A 290 -25.77 -5.98 -20.15
C ALA A 290 -24.56 -5.52 -20.96
N TYR A 291 -24.33 -4.20 -21.01
CA TYR A 291 -23.11 -3.62 -21.54
C TYR A 291 -22.37 -2.87 -20.43
N MET A 292 -21.17 -3.34 -20.09
CA MET A 292 -20.35 -2.81 -18.98
C MET A 292 -18.89 -2.63 -19.42
N PRO A 293 -18.56 -1.57 -20.17
CA PRO A 293 -17.19 -1.33 -20.64
C PRO A 293 -16.28 -0.74 -19.56
N THR A 294 -14.98 -0.85 -19.80
CA THR A 294 -13.93 -0.21 -19.01
C THR A 294 -13.88 1.29 -19.26
N TRP A 295 -13.62 2.05 -18.21
CA TRP A 295 -13.23 3.46 -18.35
C TRP A 295 -11.85 3.59 -19.01
N LYS A 296 -11.80 4.23 -20.20
CA LYS A 296 -10.59 4.43 -21.02
C LYS A 296 -9.94 5.78 -20.69
N ASP A 297 -9.20 5.87 -19.57
CA ASP A 297 -8.53 7.10 -19.11
C ASP A 297 -7.34 7.57 -19.99
N TYR A 298 -6.96 6.78 -21.00
CA TYR A 298 -5.98 7.12 -22.03
C TYR A 298 -6.59 7.82 -23.26
N LEU A 299 -7.91 7.92 -23.32
CA LEU A 299 -8.66 8.67 -24.33
C LEU A 299 -9.28 9.93 -23.72
N LYS A 300 -9.62 10.90 -24.57
CA LYS A 300 -10.41 12.05 -24.14
C LYS A 300 -11.86 11.64 -23.90
N VAL A 301 -12.54 12.31 -22.95
CA VAL A 301 -13.95 12.00 -22.62
C VAL A 301 -14.84 12.00 -23.86
N ASP A 302 -14.71 13.03 -24.71
CA ASP A 302 -15.52 13.18 -25.92
C ASP A 302 -15.34 12.01 -26.92
N GLN A 303 -14.12 11.45 -26.98
CA GLN A 303 -13.86 10.27 -27.82
C GLN A 303 -14.56 9.03 -27.27
N VAL A 304 -14.50 8.82 -25.95
CA VAL A 304 -15.16 7.68 -25.29
C VAL A 304 -16.69 7.82 -25.41
N VAL A 305 -17.23 9.02 -25.29
CA VAL A 305 -18.67 9.29 -25.51
C VAL A 305 -19.06 8.98 -26.94
N ALA A 306 -18.27 9.43 -27.94
CA ALA A 306 -18.57 9.18 -29.36
C ALA A 306 -18.53 7.69 -29.70
N GLU A 307 -17.50 6.95 -29.27
CA GLU A 307 -17.39 5.49 -29.47
C GLU A 307 -18.57 4.76 -28.81
N SER A 308 -18.93 5.13 -27.58
CA SER A 308 -20.06 4.53 -26.85
C SER A 308 -21.37 4.82 -27.57
N LYS A 309 -21.57 6.04 -28.04
CA LYS A 309 -22.79 6.44 -28.74
C LYS A 309 -22.96 5.71 -30.06
N GLU A 310 -21.91 5.56 -30.85
CA GLU A 310 -21.92 4.81 -32.12
C GLU A 310 -22.40 3.37 -31.90
N LEU A 311 -21.84 2.66 -30.93
CA LEU A 311 -22.28 1.30 -30.59
C LEU A 311 -23.76 1.28 -30.14
N LEU A 312 -24.16 2.20 -29.27
CA LEU A 312 -25.51 2.23 -28.71
C LEU A 312 -26.55 2.58 -29.78
N ASP A 313 -26.28 3.58 -30.63
CA ASP A 313 -27.18 3.97 -31.74
C ASP A 313 -27.40 2.79 -32.71
N TYR A 314 -26.32 2.08 -33.07
CA TYR A 314 -26.41 0.92 -33.92
C TYR A 314 -27.23 -0.22 -33.28
N LEU A 315 -26.96 -0.53 -31.99
CA LEU A 315 -27.69 -1.58 -31.29
C LEU A 315 -29.16 -1.22 -31.11
N ASP A 316 -29.49 0.02 -30.73
CA ASP A 316 -30.89 0.45 -30.56
C ASP A 316 -31.70 0.33 -31.86
N ALA A 317 -31.08 0.64 -32.99
CA ALA A 317 -31.72 0.54 -34.29
C ALA A 317 -31.95 -0.93 -34.78
N ASN A 318 -31.12 -1.88 -34.33
CA ASN A 318 -31.07 -3.23 -34.87
C ASN A 318 -31.46 -4.36 -33.89
N LEU A 319 -31.57 -4.07 -32.58
CA LEU A 319 -32.08 -5.02 -31.58
C LEU A 319 -33.54 -5.40 -31.91
N ARG A 320 -33.89 -6.68 -31.75
CA ARG A 320 -35.26 -7.21 -31.97
C ARG A 320 -36.23 -6.70 -30.89
N GLU A 321 -37.53 -6.90 -31.15
CA GLU A 321 -38.59 -6.45 -30.24
C GLU A 321 -38.56 -7.14 -28.87
N ASP A 322 -38.03 -8.36 -28.85
CA ASP A 322 -37.87 -9.19 -27.66
C ASP A 322 -36.51 -9.02 -26.97
N GLN A 323 -35.78 -7.97 -27.27
CA GLN A 323 -34.45 -7.71 -26.71
C GLN A 323 -34.34 -6.33 -26.04
N ILE A 324 -33.71 -6.26 -24.88
CA ILE A 324 -33.41 -5.04 -24.16
C ILE A 324 -31.96 -5.03 -23.67
N LEU A 325 -31.27 -3.92 -23.84
CA LEU A 325 -29.87 -3.74 -23.40
C LEU A 325 -29.80 -2.77 -22.21
N TYR A 326 -29.30 -3.23 -21.10
CA TYR A 326 -28.94 -2.40 -19.97
C TYR A 326 -27.47 -1.97 -20.06
N VAL A 327 -27.20 -0.70 -19.78
CA VAL A 327 -25.89 -0.08 -19.97
C VAL A 327 -25.39 0.51 -18.64
N ASN A 328 -24.18 0.10 -18.23
CA ASN A 328 -23.50 0.65 -17.06
C ASN A 328 -22.18 1.29 -17.48
N LEU A 329 -22.24 2.56 -17.87
CA LEU A 329 -21.06 3.34 -18.24
C LEU A 329 -20.51 4.11 -17.03
N HIS A 330 -19.23 4.46 -17.10
CA HIS A 330 -18.65 5.39 -16.14
C HIS A 330 -19.44 6.72 -16.15
N HIS A 331 -19.68 7.33 -14.97
CA HIS A 331 -20.53 8.52 -14.81
C HIS A 331 -20.21 9.65 -15.81
N ARG A 332 -18.93 9.93 -16.09
CA ARG A 332 -18.49 10.96 -17.05
C ARG A 332 -19.02 10.74 -18.46
N VAL A 333 -19.27 9.50 -18.85
CA VAL A 333 -19.86 9.15 -20.15
C VAL A 333 -21.37 9.10 -20.04
N SER A 334 -21.87 8.42 -19.01
CA SER A 334 -23.29 8.24 -18.77
C SER A 334 -24.05 9.57 -18.66
N ASP A 335 -23.48 10.55 -17.97
CA ASP A 335 -24.06 11.88 -17.78
C ASP A 335 -24.12 12.71 -19.09
N SER A 336 -23.37 12.30 -20.11
CA SER A 336 -23.33 12.95 -21.44
C SER A 336 -24.29 12.30 -22.43
N LEU A 337 -25.00 11.22 -22.05
CA LEU A 337 -25.95 10.51 -22.93
C LEU A 337 -27.39 10.71 -22.48
N ASP A 338 -28.25 11.02 -23.43
CA ASP A 338 -29.70 11.04 -23.21
C ASP A 338 -30.31 9.66 -23.50
N TYR A 339 -30.57 8.90 -22.45
CA TYR A 339 -31.14 7.55 -22.58
C TYR A 339 -32.62 7.57 -23.01
N SER A 340 -33.33 8.70 -22.96
CA SER A 340 -34.74 8.80 -23.36
C SER A 340 -34.93 8.67 -24.88
N GLN A 341 -33.90 8.92 -25.67
CA GLN A 341 -33.93 8.76 -27.13
C GLN A 341 -33.94 7.30 -27.60
N PHE A 342 -33.49 6.35 -26.75
CA PHE A 342 -33.37 4.94 -27.11
C PHE A 342 -34.70 4.18 -26.87
N LYS A 343 -35.01 3.28 -27.80
CA LYS A 343 -36.20 2.42 -27.71
C LYS A 343 -35.95 1.18 -26.87
N ARG A 344 -34.75 0.58 -26.99
CA ARG A 344 -34.39 -0.72 -26.44
C ARG A 344 -33.20 -0.68 -25.48
N ILE A 345 -32.58 0.48 -25.31
CA ILE A 345 -31.45 0.69 -24.41
C ILE A 345 -31.90 1.42 -23.17
N ARG A 346 -31.44 0.95 -22.01
CA ARG A 346 -31.74 1.51 -20.69
C ARG A 346 -30.46 1.66 -19.90
N GLN A 347 -30.39 2.69 -19.09
CA GLN A 347 -29.36 2.78 -18.06
C GLN A 347 -29.63 1.76 -16.94
N PHE A 348 -28.58 1.20 -16.34
CA PHE A 348 -28.75 0.41 -15.11
C PHE A 348 -29.50 1.25 -14.07
N PRO A 349 -30.61 0.72 -13.51
CA PRO A 349 -31.38 1.47 -12.50
C PRO A 349 -30.50 1.70 -11.26
N PRO A 350 -30.36 2.94 -10.78
CA PRO A 350 -29.48 3.24 -9.66
C PRO A 350 -29.90 2.59 -8.33
N THR A 351 -31.17 2.18 -8.24
CA THR A 351 -31.76 1.51 -7.09
C THR A 351 -31.61 -0.01 -7.10
N VAL A 352 -31.14 -0.59 -8.20
CA VAL A 352 -30.94 -2.04 -8.36
C VAL A 352 -29.45 -2.36 -8.20
N ASP A 353 -29.17 -3.40 -7.45
CA ASP A 353 -27.82 -3.96 -7.37
C ASP A 353 -27.39 -4.48 -8.75
N SER A 354 -26.21 -4.06 -9.21
CA SER A 354 -25.69 -4.44 -10.52
C SER A 354 -25.49 -5.95 -10.67
N TYR A 355 -25.11 -6.65 -9.60
CA TYR A 355 -24.91 -8.10 -9.64
C TYR A 355 -26.24 -8.87 -9.63
N LYS A 356 -27.29 -8.34 -8.97
CA LYS A 356 -28.65 -8.87 -9.11
C LYS A 356 -29.21 -8.67 -10.52
N LEU A 357 -28.92 -7.52 -11.16
CA LEU A 357 -29.30 -7.32 -12.56
C LEU A 357 -28.52 -8.28 -13.47
N LEU A 358 -27.21 -8.42 -13.30
CA LEU A 358 -26.39 -9.37 -14.06
C LEU A 358 -26.90 -10.81 -13.94
N ALA A 359 -27.39 -11.19 -12.77
CA ALA A 359 -28.03 -12.50 -12.55
C ALA A 359 -29.26 -12.75 -13.43
N LEU A 360 -29.86 -11.72 -13.99
CA LEU A 360 -31.04 -11.82 -14.86
C LEU A 360 -30.72 -11.68 -16.36
N THR A 361 -29.47 -11.37 -16.73
CA THR A 361 -29.08 -11.15 -18.12
C THR A 361 -28.79 -12.46 -18.85
N ASP A 362 -29.07 -12.49 -20.14
CA ASP A 362 -28.78 -13.63 -21.05
C ASP A 362 -27.32 -13.59 -21.55
N ALA A 363 -26.75 -12.35 -21.70
CA ALA A 363 -25.35 -12.15 -22.04
C ALA A 363 -24.78 -10.86 -21.45
N LEU A 364 -23.46 -10.87 -21.24
CA LEU A 364 -22.66 -9.70 -20.92
C LEU A 364 -21.84 -9.28 -22.14
N ILE A 365 -21.97 -8.02 -22.53
CA ILE A 365 -21.09 -7.34 -23.49
C ILE A 365 -20.14 -6.49 -22.68
N THR A 366 -18.86 -6.66 -22.85
CA THR A 366 -17.82 -5.88 -22.12
C THR A 366 -16.55 -5.80 -22.97
N ASP A 367 -15.52 -5.13 -22.46
CA ASP A 367 -14.22 -5.02 -23.13
C ASP A 367 -13.09 -5.56 -22.23
N TYR A 368 -12.33 -4.67 -21.60
CA TYR A 368 -11.17 -4.98 -20.74
C TYR A 368 -11.53 -4.95 -19.25
N SER A 369 -12.80 -4.98 -18.92
CA SER A 369 -13.31 -4.92 -17.54
C SER A 369 -13.22 -6.30 -16.87
N SER A 370 -12.74 -6.33 -15.64
CA SER A 370 -12.68 -7.55 -14.83
C SER A 370 -14.06 -8.17 -14.53
N VAL A 371 -15.14 -7.50 -14.85
CA VAL A 371 -16.52 -7.99 -14.63
C VAL A 371 -16.80 -9.31 -15.40
N PHE A 372 -16.11 -9.55 -16.52
CA PHE A 372 -16.30 -10.81 -17.23
C PHE A 372 -15.84 -12.03 -16.46
N TYR A 373 -14.82 -11.87 -15.58
CA TYR A 373 -14.41 -12.96 -14.68
C TYR A 373 -15.50 -13.28 -13.66
N ASP A 374 -16.13 -12.25 -13.06
CA ASP A 374 -17.25 -12.44 -12.14
C ASP A 374 -18.45 -13.07 -12.86
N TYR A 375 -18.78 -12.56 -14.06
CA TYR A 375 -19.94 -13.02 -14.85
C TYR A 375 -19.80 -14.47 -15.37
N LEU A 376 -18.55 -14.92 -15.59
CA LEU A 376 -18.26 -16.30 -16.02
C LEU A 376 -18.84 -17.33 -15.04
N ALA A 377 -18.97 -17.00 -13.76
CA ALA A 377 -19.60 -17.86 -12.75
C ALA A 377 -21.04 -18.25 -13.10
N LEU A 378 -21.75 -17.43 -13.88
CA LEU A 378 -23.11 -17.74 -14.40
C LEU A 378 -23.10 -18.71 -15.58
N ARG A 379 -21.96 -19.02 -16.19
CA ARG A 379 -21.83 -19.88 -17.41
C ARG A 379 -22.66 -19.38 -18.60
N ARG A 380 -23.00 -18.09 -18.63
CA ARG A 380 -23.75 -17.44 -19.71
C ARG A 380 -22.82 -16.84 -20.75
N GLN A 381 -23.39 -16.32 -21.84
CA GLN A 381 -22.62 -15.76 -22.95
C GLN A 381 -21.88 -14.47 -22.51
N ILE A 382 -20.59 -14.38 -22.89
CA ILE A 382 -19.74 -13.20 -22.77
C ILE A 382 -19.29 -12.79 -24.16
N VAL A 383 -19.50 -11.52 -24.52
CA VAL A 383 -19.05 -10.92 -25.77
C VAL A 383 -18.02 -9.83 -25.42
N LEU A 384 -16.79 -10.02 -25.87
CA LEU A 384 -15.70 -9.06 -25.71
C LEU A 384 -15.67 -8.10 -26.90
N TYR A 385 -16.13 -6.87 -26.68
CA TYR A 385 -16.07 -5.79 -27.67
C TYR A 385 -14.73 -5.08 -27.60
N CYS A 386 -13.78 -5.48 -28.43
CA CYS A 386 -12.36 -5.15 -28.34
C CYS A 386 -11.85 -4.31 -29.54
N ALA A 387 -12.61 -3.29 -29.99
CA ALA A 387 -12.27 -2.46 -31.15
C ALA A 387 -10.89 -1.78 -31.07
N ASP A 388 -10.39 -1.47 -29.89
CA ASP A 388 -9.12 -0.79 -29.65
C ASP A 388 -8.10 -1.65 -28.87
N TYR A 389 -8.17 -3.00 -28.96
CA TYR A 389 -7.37 -3.92 -28.16
C TYR A 389 -5.86 -3.67 -28.23
N GLU A 390 -5.31 -3.46 -29.42
CA GLU A 390 -3.89 -3.20 -29.60
C GLU A 390 -3.45 -1.88 -28.91
N LEU A 391 -4.30 -0.86 -28.96
CA LEU A 391 -4.04 0.39 -28.24
C LEU A 391 -4.09 0.17 -26.74
N TYR A 392 -5.09 -0.55 -26.25
CA TYR A 392 -5.21 -0.89 -24.81
C TYR A 392 -3.98 -1.66 -24.33
N ARG A 393 -3.59 -2.72 -25.04
CA ARG A 393 -2.42 -3.55 -24.75
C ARG A 393 -1.13 -2.74 -24.68
N LYS A 394 -0.93 -1.82 -25.63
CA LYS A 394 0.21 -0.92 -25.65
C LYS A 394 0.21 0.07 -24.47
N LYS A 395 -0.95 0.60 -24.08
CA LYS A 395 -1.07 1.63 -23.00
C LYS A 395 -1.04 1.05 -21.61
N ARG A 396 -1.66 -0.11 -21.39
CA ARG A 396 -1.90 -0.71 -20.08
C ARG A 396 -1.05 -1.96 -19.83
N GLY A 397 -0.79 -2.74 -20.87
CA GLY A 397 -0.28 -4.10 -20.75
C GLY A 397 -1.33 -5.04 -20.13
N THR A 398 -1.30 -6.29 -20.52
CA THR A 398 -2.17 -7.32 -19.98
C THR A 398 -1.34 -8.50 -19.48
N TYR A 399 -1.85 -9.25 -18.51
CA TYR A 399 -1.20 -10.47 -18.03
C TYR A 399 -1.45 -11.66 -18.95
N MET A 400 -2.55 -11.63 -19.71
CA MET A 400 -2.90 -12.63 -20.69
C MET A 400 -3.38 -11.96 -21.98
N ASP A 401 -3.43 -12.71 -23.05
CA ASP A 401 -4.05 -12.26 -24.30
C ASP A 401 -5.56 -12.55 -24.25
N LEU A 402 -6.39 -11.51 -24.38
CA LEU A 402 -7.85 -11.66 -24.40
C LEU A 402 -8.31 -12.53 -25.58
N MET A 403 -7.54 -12.56 -26.67
CA MET A 403 -7.91 -13.34 -27.86
C MET A 403 -7.83 -14.87 -27.62
N GLU A 404 -7.07 -15.30 -26.59
CA GLU A 404 -6.97 -16.70 -26.18
C GLU A 404 -8.15 -17.16 -25.30
N LEU A 405 -8.93 -16.25 -24.73
CA LEU A 405 -10.13 -16.61 -23.96
C LEU A 405 -11.20 -17.23 -24.88
N PRO A 406 -12.04 -18.15 -24.39
CA PRO A 406 -13.02 -18.85 -25.23
C PRO A 406 -14.18 -17.97 -25.71
N PHE A 407 -14.37 -16.77 -25.11
CA PHE A 407 -15.54 -15.92 -25.30
C PHE A 407 -15.67 -15.40 -26.74
N ASP A 408 -16.87 -14.99 -27.13
CA ASP A 408 -17.10 -14.29 -28.40
C ASP A 408 -16.31 -12.99 -28.47
N LYS A 409 -15.66 -12.68 -29.61
CA LYS A 409 -14.97 -11.42 -29.86
C LYS A 409 -15.69 -10.63 -30.91
N ALA A 410 -15.76 -9.33 -30.71
CA ALA A 410 -16.33 -8.38 -31.66
C ALA A 410 -15.45 -7.13 -31.72
N VAL A 411 -15.26 -6.58 -32.89
CA VAL A 411 -14.55 -5.34 -33.14
C VAL A 411 -15.43 -4.27 -33.76
N THR A 412 -16.64 -4.66 -34.23
CA THR A 412 -17.65 -3.74 -34.75
C THR A 412 -18.99 -3.93 -34.04
N PRO A 413 -19.91 -2.95 -34.10
CA PRO A 413 -21.27 -3.08 -33.55
C PRO A 413 -22.07 -4.23 -34.18
N GLU A 414 -21.87 -4.47 -35.48
CA GLU A 414 -22.49 -5.56 -36.23
C GLU A 414 -22.10 -6.93 -35.66
N GLU A 415 -20.83 -7.12 -35.37
CA GLU A 415 -20.33 -8.35 -34.79
C GLU A 415 -20.87 -8.58 -33.38
N VAL A 416 -21.03 -7.51 -32.55
CA VAL A 416 -21.70 -7.60 -31.24
C VAL A 416 -23.13 -8.09 -31.41
N LEU A 417 -23.91 -7.49 -32.32
CA LEU A 417 -25.29 -7.88 -32.58
C LEU A 417 -25.38 -9.32 -33.10
N ALA A 418 -24.49 -9.69 -34.01
CA ALA A 418 -24.43 -11.05 -34.54
C ALA A 418 -24.13 -12.09 -33.45
N ALA A 419 -23.20 -11.75 -32.52
CA ALA A 419 -22.86 -12.63 -31.41
C ALA A 419 -24.05 -12.85 -30.47
N ILE A 420 -24.70 -11.79 -29.97
CA ILE A 420 -25.85 -11.93 -29.07
C ILE A 420 -27.05 -12.64 -29.74
N ASN A 421 -27.27 -12.44 -31.04
CA ASN A 421 -28.33 -13.14 -31.79
C ASN A 421 -28.02 -14.65 -32.02
N ARG A 422 -26.75 -15.01 -32.12
CA ARG A 422 -26.31 -16.39 -32.23
C ARG A 422 -26.44 -17.14 -30.91
N GLY A 423 -26.27 -16.46 -29.80
CA GLY A 423 -26.15 -17.04 -28.47
C GLY A 423 -24.77 -17.67 -28.23
N LYS A 424 -24.57 -18.26 -27.06
CA LYS A 424 -23.32 -18.89 -26.65
C LYS A 424 -23.04 -20.17 -27.48
N THR A 425 -21.92 -20.19 -28.17
CA THR A 425 -21.49 -21.32 -29.00
C THR A 425 -20.14 -21.93 -28.63
N TYR A 426 -19.48 -21.36 -27.62
CA TYR A 426 -18.16 -21.79 -27.17
C TYR A 426 -18.24 -22.57 -25.86
N GLU A 427 -17.23 -23.39 -25.63
CA GLU A 427 -17.02 -24.10 -24.37
C GLU A 427 -16.16 -23.26 -23.45
N ASP A 428 -16.55 -23.13 -22.17
CA ASP A 428 -15.90 -22.30 -21.18
C ASP A 428 -15.42 -23.05 -19.93
N GLU A 429 -15.45 -24.38 -19.93
CA GLU A 429 -15.12 -25.21 -18.77
C GLU A 429 -13.71 -24.90 -18.23
N ALA A 430 -12.71 -24.84 -19.12
CA ALA A 430 -11.34 -24.55 -18.72
C ALA A 430 -11.21 -23.17 -18.06
N ALA A 431 -11.84 -22.15 -18.65
CA ALA A 431 -11.84 -20.80 -18.08
C ALA A 431 -12.61 -20.74 -16.75
N TYR A 432 -13.71 -21.47 -16.64
CA TYR A 432 -14.47 -21.56 -15.40
C TYR A 432 -13.63 -22.19 -14.27
N GLN A 433 -12.96 -23.29 -14.54
CA GLN A 433 -12.09 -23.94 -13.55
C GLN A 433 -10.90 -23.06 -13.17
N GLU A 434 -10.37 -22.27 -14.09
CA GLU A 434 -9.25 -21.36 -13.80
C GLU A 434 -9.69 -20.15 -12.94
N PHE A 435 -10.85 -19.56 -13.25
CA PHE A 435 -11.21 -18.26 -12.67
C PHE A 435 -12.32 -18.30 -11.62
N CYS A 436 -13.19 -19.33 -11.61
CA CYS A 436 -14.40 -19.40 -10.78
C CYS A 436 -14.45 -20.61 -9.85
N ALA A 437 -13.35 -21.37 -9.73
CA ALA A 437 -13.34 -22.63 -8.97
C ALA A 437 -13.72 -22.48 -7.47
N TYR A 438 -13.57 -21.28 -6.90
CA TYR A 438 -13.88 -20.98 -5.49
C TYR A 438 -15.17 -20.15 -5.34
N ASP A 439 -15.90 -19.89 -6.42
CA ASP A 439 -17.15 -19.13 -6.32
C ASP A 439 -18.29 -20.00 -5.76
N SER A 440 -19.01 -19.43 -4.80
CA SER A 440 -20.13 -20.07 -4.08
C SER A 440 -21.12 -19.01 -3.64
N VAL A 441 -22.38 -19.37 -3.47
CA VAL A 441 -23.42 -18.51 -2.87
C VAL A 441 -23.06 -18.07 -1.44
N GLU A 442 -22.24 -18.87 -0.76
CA GLU A 442 -21.83 -18.65 0.65
C GLU A 442 -20.60 -17.75 0.79
N ASN A 443 -20.08 -17.13 -0.26
CA ASN A 443 -18.83 -16.36 -0.22
C ASN A 443 -18.83 -15.27 0.86
N ALA A 444 -19.94 -14.56 1.04
CA ALA A 444 -20.05 -13.53 2.08
C ALA A 444 -20.06 -14.14 3.50
N HIS A 445 -20.80 -15.22 3.70
CA HIS A 445 -20.86 -15.93 4.98
C HIS A 445 -19.48 -16.47 5.38
N LYS A 446 -18.83 -17.19 4.48
CA LYS A 446 -17.49 -17.76 4.69
C LYS A 446 -16.43 -16.68 4.99
N LEU A 447 -16.48 -15.54 4.32
CA LEU A 447 -15.57 -14.44 4.60
C LEU A 447 -15.83 -13.86 6.00
N CYS A 448 -17.10 -13.63 6.36
CA CYS A 448 -17.46 -13.05 7.64
C CYS A 448 -17.22 -14.01 8.83
N SER A 449 -17.26 -15.32 8.62
CA SER A 449 -17.00 -16.32 9.67
C SER A 449 -15.59 -16.18 10.26
N LEU A 450 -14.63 -15.64 9.50
CA LEU A 450 -13.29 -15.34 10.01
C LEU A 450 -13.30 -14.37 11.19
N PHE A 451 -14.29 -13.46 11.28
CA PHE A 451 -14.44 -12.55 12.43
C PHE A 451 -14.82 -13.29 13.72
N LEU A 452 -15.32 -14.50 13.59
CA LEU A 452 -15.62 -15.38 14.72
C LEU A 452 -14.47 -16.34 15.07
N GLY A 453 -13.34 -16.24 14.33
CA GLY A 453 -12.18 -17.10 14.52
C GLY A 453 -12.31 -18.49 13.89
N THR A 454 -13.29 -18.69 12.99
CA THR A 454 -13.50 -19.97 12.29
C THR A 454 -12.87 -19.92 10.89
N GLU A 455 -11.76 -20.64 10.70
CA GLU A 455 -11.12 -20.85 9.39
C GLU A 455 -11.66 -22.09 8.66
N ASP A 456 -12.43 -22.95 9.31
CA ASP A 456 -12.81 -24.28 8.81
C ASP A 456 -13.67 -24.24 7.53
N GLU A 457 -14.34 -23.13 7.29
CA GLU A 457 -15.21 -22.96 6.12
C GLU A 457 -14.48 -22.37 4.89
N VAL A 458 -13.21 -21.95 5.06
CA VAL A 458 -12.42 -21.26 4.04
C VAL A 458 -11.14 -22.01 3.74
N VAL A 459 -10.77 -22.13 2.48
CA VAL A 459 -9.45 -22.64 2.12
C VAL A 459 -8.39 -21.58 2.41
N VAL A 460 -7.63 -21.78 3.48
CA VAL A 460 -6.56 -20.90 3.92
C VAL A 460 -5.21 -21.47 3.53
N GLU A 461 -4.44 -20.70 2.77
CA GLU A 461 -3.12 -21.11 2.27
C GLU A 461 -2.01 -20.23 2.82
N ALA A 462 -1.01 -20.87 3.46
CA ALA A 462 0.22 -20.18 3.80
C ALA A 462 1.03 -19.87 2.53
N ILE A 463 1.59 -18.68 2.46
CA ILE A 463 2.42 -18.28 1.31
C ILE A 463 3.81 -18.89 1.47
N PRO A 464 4.26 -19.74 0.53
CA PRO A 464 5.61 -20.27 0.55
C PRO A 464 6.65 -19.14 0.46
N LYS A 465 7.56 -19.06 1.42
CA LYS A 465 8.66 -18.10 1.41
C LYS A 465 9.91 -18.73 0.81
N ASN A 466 10.65 -17.94 0.03
CA ASN A 466 11.97 -18.37 -0.41
C ASN A 466 12.95 -18.35 0.79
N LYS A 467 14.06 -19.11 0.66
CA LYS A 467 15.08 -19.22 1.71
C LYS A 467 16.16 -18.14 1.65
N LYS A 468 16.04 -17.20 0.69
CA LYS A 468 17.03 -16.14 0.50
C LYS A 468 16.95 -15.16 1.65
N LYS A 469 18.10 -14.65 2.04
CA LYS A 469 18.22 -13.56 2.99
C LYS A 469 17.74 -12.26 2.34
N LYS A 470 16.90 -11.52 3.04
CA LYS A 470 16.27 -10.29 2.54
C LYS A 470 17.06 -9.08 2.99
N VAL A 471 17.56 -8.34 2.03
CA VAL A 471 18.35 -7.13 2.26
C VAL A 471 17.61 -5.94 1.71
N MET A 472 17.33 -4.96 2.56
CA MET A 472 16.79 -3.68 2.16
C MET A 472 17.91 -2.64 2.09
N ILE A 473 18.04 -1.94 0.96
CA ILE A 473 18.85 -0.74 0.86
C ILE A 473 17.92 0.47 0.76
N TYR A 474 18.01 1.36 1.73
CA TYR A 474 17.37 2.66 1.66
C TYR A 474 18.36 3.68 1.08
N SER A 475 17.92 4.48 0.12
CA SER A 475 18.71 5.57 -0.45
C SER A 475 17.82 6.75 -0.83
N ASP A 476 18.18 7.95 -0.37
CA ASP A 476 17.58 9.20 -0.85
C ASP A 476 18.20 9.64 -2.18
N ALA A 477 19.47 9.31 -2.43
CA ALA A 477 20.18 9.66 -3.66
C ALA A 477 19.89 8.66 -4.77
N LEU A 478 19.11 9.09 -5.75
CA LEU A 478 18.89 8.39 -7.02
C LEU A 478 19.35 9.23 -8.22
N SER A 479 20.07 10.32 -7.98
CA SER A 479 20.75 11.14 -8.98
C SER A 479 21.95 10.39 -9.57
N GLU A 480 22.57 10.92 -10.62
CA GLU A 480 23.83 10.39 -11.16
C GLU A 480 25.00 10.74 -10.23
N CYS A 481 25.16 9.95 -9.16
CA CYS A 481 26.23 10.04 -8.17
C CYS A 481 26.94 8.70 -8.00
N THR A 482 28.04 8.71 -7.27
CA THR A 482 28.84 7.51 -6.98
C THR A 482 28.00 6.43 -6.27
N GLU A 483 27.19 6.83 -5.30
CA GLU A 483 26.34 5.93 -4.51
C GLU A 483 25.27 5.24 -5.38
N THR A 484 24.66 5.97 -6.30
CA THR A 484 23.70 5.37 -7.26
C THR A 484 24.40 4.36 -8.19
N GLN A 485 25.65 4.64 -8.61
CA GLN A 485 26.43 3.68 -9.39
C GLN A 485 26.78 2.44 -8.56
N TRP A 486 27.15 2.59 -7.29
CA TRP A 486 27.36 1.46 -6.37
C TRP A 486 26.10 0.63 -6.21
N LEU A 487 24.97 1.29 -6.01
CA LEU A 487 23.68 0.62 -5.85
C LEU A 487 23.30 -0.19 -7.11
N ARG A 488 23.47 0.39 -8.31
CA ARG A 488 23.28 -0.32 -9.58
C ARG A 488 24.16 -1.54 -9.71
N LYS A 489 25.45 -1.40 -9.39
CA LYS A 489 26.42 -2.51 -9.49
C LYS A 489 26.16 -3.58 -8.44
N THR A 490 25.83 -3.21 -7.23
CA THR A 490 25.42 -4.15 -6.18
C THR A 490 24.15 -4.90 -6.58
N ALA A 491 23.18 -4.20 -7.17
CA ALA A 491 21.96 -4.82 -7.72
C ALA A 491 22.29 -5.85 -8.81
N GLU A 492 23.26 -5.56 -9.70
CA GLU A 492 23.74 -6.50 -10.71
C GLU A 492 24.46 -7.70 -10.09
N ASN A 493 25.30 -7.48 -9.09
CA ASN A 493 26.02 -8.53 -8.39
C ASN A 493 25.10 -9.47 -7.59
N CYS A 494 24.00 -8.94 -7.05
CA CYS A 494 22.99 -9.72 -6.32
C CYS A 494 21.92 -10.31 -7.25
N ALA A 495 21.82 -9.86 -8.49
CA ALA A 495 20.86 -10.39 -9.45
C ALA A 495 21.14 -11.88 -9.71
N GLY A 496 20.13 -12.73 -9.49
CA GLY A 496 20.30 -14.18 -9.61
C GLY A 496 21.03 -14.87 -8.46
N SER A 497 21.39 -14.16 -7.38
CA SER A 497 21.93 -14.78 -6.17
C SER A 497 20.96 -15.82 -5.60
N ASP A 498 21.48 -16.98 -5.22
CA ASP A 498 20.69 -18.01 -4.53
C ASP A 498 20.55 -17.77 -3.02
N THR A 499 21.35 -16.86 -2.48
CA THR A 499 21.45 -16.60 -1.03
C THR A 499 20.84 -15.27 -0.59
N VAL A 500 20.81 -14.26 -1.46
CA VAL A 500 20.34 -12.90 -1.14
C VAL A 500 19.26 -12.45 -2.11
N GLU A 501 18.21 -11.85 -1.57
CA GLU A 501 17.21 -11.08 -2.31
C GLU A 501 17.28 -9.62 -1.88
N LEU A 502 17.50 -8.73 -2.86
CA LEU A 502 17.70 -7.30 -2.63
C LEU A 502 16.40 -6.54 -2.88
N PHE A 503 16.07 -5.64 -1.96
CA PHE A 503 14.97 -4.68 -2.06
C PHE A 503 15.52 -3.26 -1.96
N ILE A 504 14.94 -2.33 -2.72
CA ILE A 504 15.27 -0.90 -2.63
C ILE A 504 14.09 -0.17 -2.03
N SER A 505 14.38 0.67 -1.04
CA SER A 505 13.45 1.67 -0.51
C SER A 505 14.00 3.06 -0.80
N CYS A 506 13.15 3.98 -1.22
CA CYS A 506 13.56 5.33 -1.61
C CYS A 506 12.41 6.32 -1.49
N ASN A 507 12.73 7.61 -1.43
CA ASN A 507 11.71 8.67 -1.49
C ASN A 507 11.12 8.77 -2.91
N GLN A 508 9.80 8.83 -3.01
CA GLN A 508 9.09 8.92 -4.29
C GLN A 508 9.40 10.22 -5.05
N ASP A 509 9.56 11.34 -4.36
CA ASP A 509 9.85 12.62 -4.99
C ASP A 509 11.23 12.61 -5.60
N MET A 510 12.21 12.01 -4.93
CA MET A 510 13.56 11.80 -5.46
C MET A 510 13.56 10.94 -6.74
N VAL A 511 12.69 9.92 -6.81
CA VAL A 511 12.50 9.13 -8.05
C VAL A 511 11.91 9.99 -9.16
N ASN A 512 10.95 10.85 -8.84
CA ASN A 512 10.33 11.74 -9.82
C ASN A 512 11.29 12.78 -10.39
N GLU A 513 12.20 13.29 -9.56
CA GLU A 513 13.23 14.26 -9.94
C GLU A 513 14.37 13.62 -10.74
N ASN A 514 14.72 12.38 -10.44
CA ASN A 514 15.89 11.68 -10.99
C ASN A 514 15.51 10.47 -11.86
N LYS A 515 14.50 10.60 -12.72
CA LYS A 515 13.92 9.49 -13.49
C LYS A 515 14.93 8.72 -14.33
N ASP A 516 15.85 9.39 -14.99
CA ASP A 516 16.79 8.80 -15.93
C ASP A 516 17.83 7.91 -15.22
N SER A 517 18.22 8.27 -14.00
CA SER A 517 19.12 7.49 -13.17
C SER A 517 18.39 6.43 -12.35
N ALA A 518 17.18 6.73 -11.84
CA ALA A 518 16.42 5.83 -10.98
C ALA A 518 15.80 4.64 -11.74
N TYR A 519 15.17 4.86 -12.89
CA TYR A 519 14.42 3.81 -13.60
C TYR A 519 15.27 2.61 -14.05
N PRO A 520 16.50 2.74 -14.55
CA PRO A 520 17.32 1.59 -14.86
C PRO A 520 17.55 0.65 -13.66
N LEU A 521 17.70 1.24 -12.47
CA LEU A 521 17.83 0.48 -11.22
C LEU A 521 16.52 -0.17 -10.81
N LEU A 522 15.44 0.62 -10.72
CA LEU A 522 14.12 0.17 -10.26
C LEU A 522 13.48 -0.87 -11.19
N ASN A 523 13.97 -1.01 -12.42
CA ASN A 523 13.57 -2.09 -13.32
C ASN A 523 14.21 -3.44 -12.98
N LYS A 524 15.34 -3.44 -12.27
CA LYS A 524 16.11 -4.64 -11.96
C LYS A 524 15.83 -5.17 -10.56
N VAL A 525 15.49 -4.30 -9.60
CA VAL A 525 15.34 -4.63 -8.19
C VAL A 525 13.92 -4.27 -7.71
N PRO A 526 13.26 -5.11 -6.91
CA PRO A 526 12.00 -4.79 -6.28
C PRO A 526 12.09 -3.52 -5.42
N VAL A 527 11.12 -2.63 -5.61
CA VAL A 527 10.99 -1.42 -4.80
C VAL A 527 9.98 -1.67 -3.71
N ILE A 528 10.31 -1.29 -2.48
CA ILE A 528 9.42 -1.41 -1.32
C ILE A 528 9.38 -0.09 -0.55
N GLY A 529 8.19 0.29 -0.05
CA GLY A 529 8.00 1.40 0.85
C GLY A 529 8.59 2.71 0.31
N THR A 530 7.92 3.36 -0.63
CA THR A 530 8.44 4.60 -1.25
C THR A 530 7.87 5.87 -0.64
N THR A 531 6.88 5.75 0.23
CA THR A 531 6.21 6.91 0.83
C THR A 531 5.71 6.55 2.21
N ALA A 532 6.19 7.25 3.21
CA ALA A 532 5.44 7.44 4.44
C ALA A 532 5.70 8.85 4.92
N ASP A 533 4.63 9.59 5.07
CA ASP A 533 4.72 10.83 5.80
C ASP A 533 5.00 10.51 7.27
N TYR A 534 5.84 11.33 7.89
CA TYR A 534 6.05 11.30 9.32
C TYR A 534 4.85 11.92 10.02
N PHE A 535 4.12 11.10 10.78
CA PHE A 535 2.97 11.53 11.58
C PHE A 535 3.33 11.54 13.06
N PRO A 536 3.99 12.60 13.57
CA PRO A 536 4.39 12.66 14.96
C PRO A 536 3.17 12.75 15.89
N SER A 537 3.31 12.20 17.09
CA SER A 537 2.36 12.39 18.19
C SER A 537 2.23 13.87 18.57
N ALA A 538 1.21 14.21 19.32
CA ALA A 538 1.04 15.57 19.85
C ALA A 538 2.28 16.00 20.67
N MET A 539 2.79 15.06 21.48
CA MET A 539 3.98 15.30 22.29
C MET A 539 5.26 15.32 21.46
N GLY A 540 5.37 14.50 20.40
CA GLY A 540 6.50 14.54 19.48
C GLY A 540 6.63 15.87 18.74
N ARG A 541 5.51 16.47 18.32
CA ARG A 541 5.50 17.83 17.75
C ARG A 541 5.92 18.90 18.77
N THR A 542 5.53 18.71 20.02
CA THR A 542 5.92 19.60 21.12
C THR A 542 7.42 19.48 21.39
N ALA A 543 7.95 18.27 21.45
CA ALA A 543 9.38 18.00 21.59
C ALA A 543 10.21 18.64 20.45
N LYS A 544 9.69 18.60 19.20
CA LYS A 544 10.34 19.25 18.05
C LYS A 544 10.49 20.75 18.26
N LYS A 545 9.44 21.42 18.69
CA LYS A 545 9.49 22.88 18.98
C LYS A 545 10.47 23.21 20.12
N LEU A 546 10.49 22.40 21.17
CA LEU A 546 11.43 22.57 22.29
C LEU A 546 12.88 22.36 21.84
N TYR A 547 13.15 21.34 21.06
CA TYR A 547 14.48 21.05 20.51
C TYR A 547 14.95 22.17 19.56
N GLU A 548 14.16 22.56 18.58
CA GLU A 548 14.46 23.62 17.61
C GLU A 548 14.69 24.98 18.28
N SER A 549 14.06 25.22 19.42
CA SER A 549 14.29 26.43 20.23
C SER A 549 15.45 26.30 21.20
N GLY A 550 16.20 25.20 21.22
CA GLY A 550 17.34 24.96 22.10
C GLY A 550 16.97 24.77 23.58
N LYS A 551 15.71 24.43 23.87
CA LYS A 551 15.22 24.25 25.27
C LYS A 551 15.48 22.85 25.79
N ILE A 552 15.60 21.88 24.89
CA ILE A 552 15.95 20.48 25.19
C ILE A 552 17.03 19.97 24.24
N THR A 553 17.77 18.97 24.69
CA THR A 553 18.74 18.24 23.85
C THR A 553 18.06 17.19 22.97
N ILE A 554 18.79 16.66 21.97
CA ILE A 554 18.33 15.54 21.14
C ILE A 554 18.01 14.32 22.03
N GLY A 555 18.83 13.98 23.02
CA GLY A 555 18.59 12.86 23.94
C GLY A 555 17.29 13.01 24.73
N GLN A 556 16.95 14.24 25.16
CA GLN A 556 15.69 14.53 25.81
C GLN A 556 14.50 14.41 24.83
N ALA A 557 14.63 14.89 23.60
CA ALA A 557 13.62 14.75 22.58
C ALA A 557 13.38 13.26 22.22
N MET A 558 14.44 12.45 22.14
CA MET A 558 14.37 11.02 21.84
C MET A 558 13.58 10.21 22.87
N SER A 559 13.39 10.71 24.10
CA SER A 559 12.54 10.04 25.09
C SER A 559 11.09 9.86 24.62
N VAL A 560 10.61 10.71 23.71
CA VAL A 560 9.27 10.60 23.07
C VAL A 560 9.37 10.30 21.58
N TRP A 561 10.37 10.83 20.86
CA TRP A 561 10.50 10.66 19.41
C TRP A 561 10.75 9.21 18.97
N LYS A 562 11.44 8.40 19.80
CA LYS A 562 11.66 6.97 19.46
C LYS A 562 10.36 6.23 19.14
N TYR A 563 9.27 6.56 19.83
CA TYR A 563 7.94 5.98 19.57
C TYR A 563 7.35 6.46 18.24
N ASP A 564 7.47 7.75 17.96
CA ASP A 564 6.98 8.33 16.71
C ASP A 564 7.72 7.76 15.50
N TYR A 565 9.04 7.61 15.59
CA TYR A 565 9.87 7.06 14.52
C TYR A 565 9.65 5.55 14.33
N ALA A 566 9.47 4.79 15.39
CA ALA A 566 9.10 3.38 15.30
C ALA A 566 7.75 3.18 14.59
N ALA A 567 6.76 4.02 14.91
CA ALA A 567 5.47 4.01 14.21
C ALA A 567 5.62 4.45 12.74
N ALA A 568 6.49 5.43 12.44
CA ALA A 568 6.71 5.91 11.08
C ALA A 568 7.26 4.81 10.17
N VAL A 569 8.26 4.05 10.63
CA VAL A 569 8.83 2.97 9.80
C VAL A 569 7.82 1.85 9.54
N ARG A 570 6.98 1.51 10.51
CA ARG A 570 5.92 0.52 10.34
C ARG A 570 4.87 0.94 9.30
N ARG A 571 4.61 2.24 9.13
CA ARG A 571 3.68 2.74 8.12
C ARG A 571 4.13 2.45 6.69
N PHE A 572 5.42 2.54 6.41
CA PHE A 572 5.90 2.35 5.04
C PHE A 572 6.39 0.95 4.73
N LEU A 573 6.88 0.20 5.71
CA LEU A 573 7.32 -1.18 5.54
C LEU A 573 6.27 -2.21 5.97
N GLY A 574 5.25 -1.80 6.72
CA GLY A 574 4.33 -2.72 7.36
C GLY A 574 5.09 -3.68 8.30
N ARG A 575 4.66 -4.94 8.32
CA ARG A 575 5.30 -6.03 9.07
C ARG A 575 6.41 -6.73 8.27
N ALA A 576 6.96 -6.10 7.21
CA ALA A 576 8.06 -6.69 6.45
C ALA A 576 9.29 -6.88 7.35
N ALA A 577 9.88 -8.07 7.28
CA ALA A 577 11.11 -8.40 7.99
C ALA A 577 12.28 -8.54 7.01
N PHE A 578 13.42 -7.93 7.36
CA PHE A 578 14.65 -7.98 6.60
C PHE A 578 15.77 -8.56 7.47
N ASP A 579 16.68 -9.33 6.85
CA ASP A 579 17.86 -9.83 7.55
C ASP A 579 18.94 -8.74 7.70
N LEU A 580 18.93 -7.74 6.81
CA LEU A 580 19.84 -6.59 6.85
C LEU A 580 19.17 -5.35 6.28
N ALA A 581 19.35 -4.21 6.91
CA ALA A 581 19.07 -2.89 6.35
C ALA A 581 20.37 -2.12 6.11
N VAL A 582 20.52 -1.59 4.90
CA VAL A 582 21.61 -0.71 4.49
C VAL A 582 21.07 0.70 4.33
N LEU A 583 21.57 1.62 5.12
CA LEU A 583 21.22 3.04 5.04
C LEU A 583 22.29 3.73 4.18
N LEU A 584 21.94 4.00 2.93
CA LEU A 584 22.84 4.60 1.95
C LEU A 584 22.38 6.03 1.65
N ASP A 585 23.21 7.03 2.01
CA ASP A 585 22.95 8.44 1.69
C ASP A 585 21.59 8.95 2.23
N VAL A 586 21.39 8.86 3.53
CA VAL A 586 20.16 9.37 4.18
C VAL A 586 20.42 10.77 4.72
N THR A 587 20.00 11.77 3.99
CA THR A 587 20.24 13.19 4.32
C THR A 587 19.11 13.85 5.11
N ASP A 588 17.92 13.25 5.12
CA ASP A 588 16.81 13.67 5.97
C ASP A 588 16.96 13.10 7.39
N PRO A 589 17.13 13.94 8.43
CA PRO A 589 17.30 13.47 9.81
C PRO A 589 16.10 12.72 10.37
N GLU A 590 14.86 13.10 10.02
CA GLU A 590 13.66 12.39 10.47
C GLU A 590 13.57 11.00 9.83
N LYS A 591 13.97 10.86 8.57
CA LYS A 591 14.06 9.59 7.89
C LYS A 591 15.17 8.70 8.47
N LEU A 592 16.33 9.30 8.75
CA LEU A 592 17.45 8.58 9.39
C LEU A 592 17.01 8.01 10.74
N LEU A 593 16.39 8.82 11.59
CA LEU A 593 15.88 8.38 12.88
C LEU A 593 14.78 7.32 12.73
N SER A 594 13.86 7.47 11.76
CA SER A 594 12.84 6.45 11.51
C SER A 594 13.47 5.10 11.15
N LEU A 595 14.44 5.07 10.23
CA LEU A 595 15.16 3.86 9.85
C LEU A 595 16.00 3.28 11.00
N THR A 596 16.49 4.14 11.89
CA THR A 596 17.22 3.73 13.09
C THR A 596 16.35 2.88 14.02
N PHE A 597 15.09 3.29 14.23
CA PHE A 597 14.13 2.59 15.09
C PHE A 597 13.32 1.50 14.39
N MET A 598 13.76 1.07 13.22
CA MET A 598 13.24 -0.12 12.56
C MET A 598 13.52 -1.37 13.42
N ASP A 599 12.53 -2.26 13.57
CA ASP A 599 12.62 -3.50 14.39
C ASP A 599 13.69 -4.52 13.91
N GLN A 600 14.49 -4.14 12.93
CA GLN A 600 15.54 -4.99 12.36
C GLN A 600 16.84 -4.81 13.13
N PRO A 601 17.41 -5.86 13.71
CA PRO A 601 18.63 -5.74 14.51
C PRO A 601 19.88 -5.46 13.69
N ASN A 602 19.91 -5.88 12.42
CA ASN A 602 21.08 -5.74 11.57
C ASN A 602 20.97 -4.53 10.66
N LYS A 603 21.74 -3.48 10.98
CA LYS A 603 21.80 -2.25 10.19
C LYS A 603 23.26 -1.85 9.96
N ILE A 604 23.55 -1.39 8.76
CA ILE A 604 24.81 -0.69 8.43
C ILE A 604 24.49 0.64 7.78
N MET A 605 25.35 1.62 7.99
CA MET A 605 25.18 2.96 7.43
C MET A 605 26.38 3.32 6.57
N ILE A 606 26.13 4.01 5.46
CA ILE A 606 27.15 4.49 4.54
C ILE A 606 27.03 5.99 4.44
N ILE A 607 28.07 6.70 4.82
CA ILE A 607 28.15 8.16 4.74
C ILE A 607 28.55 8.54 3.32
N SER A 608 27.63 9.12 2.59
CA SER A 608 27.90 9.66 1.26
C SER A 608 28.64 10.99 1.31
N ASP A 609 29.16 11.43 0.16
CA ASP A 609 29.75 12.76 0.07
C ASP A 609 28.71 13.86 0.32
N LEU A 610 27.46 13.65 -0.11
CA LEU A 610 26.37 14.59 0.13
C LEU A 610 26.03 14.67 1.62
N MET A 611 25.85 13.54 2.28
CA MET A 611 25.60 13.49 3.73
C MET A 611 26.73 14.13 4.54
N TYR A 612 27.99 13.85 4.16
CA TYR A 612 29.17 14.44 4.79
C TYR A 612 29.17 15.96 4.63
N LYS A 613 28.89 16.47 3.44
CA LYS A 613 28.78 17.89 3.14
C LYS A 613 27.66 18.57 3.95
N GLU A 614 26.50 17.94 4.07
CA GLU A 614 25.38 18.47 4.86
C GLU A 614 25.80 18.70 6.34
N ILE A 615 26.56 17.79 6.94
CA ILE A 615 26.96 17.89 8.34
C ILE A 615 28.20 18.79 8.55
N THR A 616 29.05 18.98 7.55
CA THR A 616 30.32 19.75 7.68
C THR A 616 30.20 21.16 7.13
N GLU A 617 29.75 21.32 5.87
CA GLU A 617 29.70 22.62 5.17
C GLU A 617 28.37 23.34 5.43
N ASN A 618 27.23 22.63 5.33
CA ASN A 618 25.90 23.20 5.51
C ASN A 618 25.50 23.30 6.99
N ASN A 619 26.30 22.75 7.89
CA ASN A 619 26.13 22.78 9.35
C ASN A 619 24.73 22.32 9.78
N ASN A 620 24.22 21.25 9.16
CA ASN A 620 22.93 20.64 9.50
C ASN A 620 23.03 19.98 10.89
N THR A 621 22.79 20.75 11.94
CA THR A 621 22.91 20.31 13.32
C THR A 621 21.98 19.14 13.64
N PHE A 622 20.75 19.15 13.10
CA PHE A 622 19.80 18.07 13.37
C PHE A 622 20.24 16.76 12.72
N LEU A 623 20.79 16.81 11.49
CA LEU A 623 21.34 15.60 10.85
C LEU A 623 22.55 15.06 11.61
N LYS A 624 23.41 15.96 12.13
CA LYS A 624 24.57 15.59 12.96
C LYS A 624 24.11 14.88 14.24
N ASP A 625 23.15 15.45 14.96
CA ASP A 625 22.60 14.88 16.18
C ASP A 625 21.89 13.55 15.90
N ALA A 626 21.13 13.46 14.80
CA ALA A 626 20.48 12.24 14.38
C ALA A 626 21.50 11.13 14.06
N LEU A 627 22.61 11.47 13.41
CA LEU A 627 23.68 10.51 13.12
C LEU A 627 24.35 9.97 14.40
N GLN A 628 24.60 10.85 15.38
CA GLN A 628 25.14 10.42 16.67
C GLN A 628 24.22 9.43 17.40
N VAL A 629 22.91 9.71 17.42
CA VAL A 629 21.92 8.79 17.97
C VAL A 629 21.93 7.47 17.20
N SER A 630 21.90 7.54 15.87
CA SER A 630 21.78 6.36 14.99
C SER A 630 22.97 5.42 15.09
N ALA A 631 24.17 5.95 15.30
CA ALA A 631 25.41 5.14 15.32
C ALA A 631 25.36 3.99 16.33
N SER A 632 24.73 4.19 17.50
CA SER A 632 24.59 3.15 18.54
C SER A 632 23.75 1.95 18.08
N TYR A 633 22.92 2.11 17.05
CA TYR A 633 22.03 1.09 16.49
C TYR A 633 22.59 0.43 15.22
N MET A 634 23.81 0.82 14.81
CA MET A 634 24.47 0.28 13.62
C MET A 634 25.51 -0.77 13.99
N ARG A 635 25.66 -1.80 13.15
CA ARG A 635 26.79 -2.72 13.23
C ARG A 635 28.11 -2.07 12.86
N ALA A 636 28.06 -1.20 11.86
CA ALA A 636 29.20 -0.41 11.40
C ALA A 636 28.72 0.82 10.62
N VAL A 637 29.52 1.87 10.63
CA VAL A 637 29.40 3.03 9.74
C VAL A 637 30.54 2.98 8.73
N PHE A 638 30.20 3.17 7.45
CA PHE A 638 31.17 3.15 6.37
C PHE A 638 31.40 4.55 5.81
N VAL A 639 32.67 4.84 5.51
CA VAL A 639 33.14 6.11 4.97
C VAL A 639 34.08 5.89 3.80
N LYS A 640 34.29 6.88 2.93
CA LYS A 640 35.03 6.73 1.68
C LYS A 640 36.52 7.04 1.79
N ASN A 641 36.92 7.93 2.69
CA ASN A 641 38.30 8.46 2.77
C ASN A 641 38.70 8.79 4.20
N GLU A 642 39.98 9.15 4.37
CA GLU A 642 40.60 9.43 5.67
C GLU A 642 39.98 10.66 6.37
N GLU A 643 39.61 11.68 5.61
CA GLU A 643 38.98 12.89 6.17
C GLU A 643 37.64 12.57 6.80
N GLN A 644 36.75 11.87 6.07
CA GLN A 644 35.48 11.37 6.58
C GLN A 644 35.70 10.45 7.78
N TYR A 645 36.68 9.56 7.71
CA TYR A 645 37.01 8.65 8.82
C TYR A 645 37.35 9.39 10.09
N ALA A 646 38.27 10.36 10.02
CA ALA A 646 38.70 11.14 11.18
C ALA A 646 37.53 11.92 11.81
N TYR A 647 36.73 12.60 10.97
CA TYR A 647 35.61 13.39 11.43
C TYR A 647 34.50 12.52 12.03
N ILE A 648 34.07 11.48 11.34
CA ILE A 648 32.97 10.60 11.78
C ILE A 648 33.37 9.83 13.03
N SER A 649 34.60 9.28 13.09
CA SER A 649 35.09 8.57 14.28
C SER A 649 35.15 9.50 15.52
N GLN A 650 35.56 10.74 15.35
CA GLN A 650 35.55 11.72 16.43
C GLN A 650 34.10 12.06 16.88
N MET A 651 33.18 12.15 15.91
CA MET A 651 31.81 12.56 16.17
C MET A 651 31.00 11.48 16.88
N ILE A 652 31.12 10.21 16.47
CA ILE A 652 30.32 9.11 17.05
C ILE A 652 31.05 8.37 18.17
N GLY A 653 32.36 8.61 18.37
CA GLY A 653 33.17 7.98 19.41
C GLY A 653 33.14 6.46 19.30
N ASP A 654 32.91 5.80 20.44
CA ASP A 654 32.87 4.32 20.52
C ASP A 654 31.46 3.73 20.27
N ALA A 655 30.50 4.50 19.72
CA ALA A 655 29.13 4.04 19.50
C ALA A 655 29.10 2.80 18.56
N CYS A 656 29.83 2.86 17.43
CA CYS A 656 30.07 1.71 16.57
C CYS A 656 31.36 1.85 15.78
N PRO A 657 31.91 0.76 15.18
CA PRO A 657 33.08 0.81 14.31
C PRO A 657 32.87 1.69 13.08
N VAL A 658 33.88 2.49 12.72
CA VAL A 658 33.96 3.18 11.43
C VAL A 658 34.90 2.40 10.52
N CYS A 659 34.45 2.10 9.31
CA CYS A 659 35.13 1.28 8.33
C CYS A 659 35.25 1.99 6.98
N TYR A 660 36.19 1.59 6.13
CA TYR A 660 36.26 2.11 4.76
C TYR A 660 35.39 1.31 3.80
N MET A 661 34.76 2.02 2.85
CA MET A 661 34.09 1.44 1.70
C MET A 661 34.47 2.24 0.46
N LYS A 662 35.11 1.58 -0.53
CA LYS A 662 35.69 2.24 -1.71
C LYS A 662 34.83 2.11 -2.95
N ASP A 663 34.06 1.03 -3.06
CA ASP A 663 33.31 0.72 -4.28
C ASP A 663 32.11 -0.23 -4.04
N ALA A 664 31.42 -0.55 -5.10
CA ALA A 664 30.27 -1.46 -5.09
C ALA A 664 30.64 -2.92 -4.73
N LYS A 665 31.89 -3.34 -4.94
CA LYS A 665 32.35 -4.68 -4.55
C LYS A 665 32.44 -4.77 -3.04
N ASP A 666 32.95 -3.71 -2.40
CA ASP A 666 33.02 -3.59 -0.96
C ASP A 666 31.59 -3.61 -0.36
N LEU A 667 30.64 -2.91 -0.95
CA LEU A 667 29.23 -2.94 -0.53
C LEU A 667 28.64 -4.35 -0.64
N THR A 668 28.86 -5.03 -1.76
CA THR A 668 28.41 -6.41 -1.95
C THR A 668 29.03 -7.36 -0.92
N GLN A 669 30.32 -7.20 -0.60
CA GLN A 669 31.02 -8.00 0.41
C GLN A 669 30.48 -7.70 1.82
N ALA A 670 30.21 -6.43 2.16
CA ALA A 670 29.64 -6.03 3.44
C ALA A 670 28.24 -6.64 3.64
N ILE A 671 27.41 -6.63 2.60
CA ILE A 671 26.10 -7.28 2.60
C ILE A 671 26.25 -8.78 2.88
N ASN A 672 27.07 -9.48 2.11
CA ASN A 672 27.27 -10.91 2.27
C ASN A 672 27.81 -11.27 3.67
N ALA A 673 28.79 -10.50 4.18
CA ALA A 673 29.36 -10.71 5.50
C ALA A 673 28.34 -10.45 6.64
N ALA A 674 27.45 -9.46 6.49
CA ALA A 674 26.43 -9.16 7.48
C ALA A 674 25.34 -10.25 7.55
N VAL A 675 25.09 -10.91 6.43
CA VAL A 675 23.99 -11.88 6.28
C VAL A 675 24.42 -13.32 6.64
N ILE A 676 25.68 -13.69 6.39
CA ILE A 676 26.17 -15.07 6.60
C ILE A 676 26.40 -15.41 8.08
N ARG A 677 26.77 -14.45 8.92
CA ARG A 677 27.13 -14.69 10.33
C ARG A 677 25.97 -14.99 11.29
N GLU A 678 24.73 -14.96 10.85
CA GLU A 678 23.58 -15.36 11.69
C GLU A 678 23.16 -16.83 11.50
N GLY A 679 23.87 -17.57 10.67
CA GLY A 679 23.62 -19.00 10.43
C GLY A 679 24.65 -19.93 11.08
N GLU A 680 25.68 -19.39 11.72
CA GLU A 680 26.65 -20.07 12.57
C GLU A 680 26.43 -19.65 14.06
#